data_83b3658145060c33090e9255c5fda4c6
#
_entry.id   83b3658145060c33090e9255c5fda4c6
#
_cell.length_a   1.000
_cell.length_b   1.000
_cell.length_c   1.000
_cell.angle_alpha   90.00
_cell.angle_beta   90.00
_cell.angle_gamma   90.00
#
_symmetry.space_group_name_H-M   'P 1'
#
loop_
_entity.id
_entity.type
_entity.pdbx_description
1 polymer ?
#
loop_
_entity_poly.entity_id
_entity_poly.type
_entity_poly.pdbx_seq_one_letter_code
_entity_poly.pdbx_strand_id
1 'polypeptide(L)'
;MSLKMDKVFDSKAAESGRMDFWISNGYFKAGRNKEMLARPKYSLIIPPPNVTGMLHIGHAKDTTEQDIIARYKRLKGFDVLYLPAMDHAGIATQAKVEKKLQEEGVDKYELGRDGFLVEAWKWKDHYADYIHKQWEALGLSLDFSKERFTLDDGMQRAVAHVFKSLYDQGLIYQGERIINWDPVLKTALSNIEVEHKDIPGKFYYFKYVMKDDPSVVLTIATTRPETMFGDTALVYNPKDKRYSKYDGKMFINPANGEELPLIGDMYVDKSFGTGVMKCTPAHDPNDFAIAKRHNLAMPLIMNPDGTMNEKCGKYKGMDRFACRDALVEQIEKDGNLVKIENIIHNVGHSSRTGAIVEPYLCKQWFVKMKPLSQAVDKIQHSKERTKFFPSRFSHTFQRWLDTTEDWCISRQLWWGHRIPVYTDKVTGEVICSETPLDPTKYDQDPDVLDTWFSSGLAPFAFMGWPETDEMLKRYYPLDVMVTGYDIIFFWVARMAFDGVHFTNKMPFKTVYLHGLIRDSQGRKMSKSLGNGIDPFDVIDKYGCDAMRWALTSSGAPGLDLPIGDRNFTSARDFINKVWNASRYVLSIIGDDFIPMKLNSKDLSFADGYILAKLNETIRGVTHNMDKFEHGQASKYIYDFLYDNFCGEYLEWSKVSLMNCSLRQERIVKTVLYTVLKDVLLMLFPFCPFICEQIYSFMPNHKKSLFDESYPVANRWRLEKMQAKGETLKQMITYIRNFKSENKLAPNDKIDVDVKAKTTLIEEFRPYLVRFGFIENFNAVDEDEPNMRFFNGFGLLLKVKDTEALKEKRKQRVEALKKEIERSEKMLSNPNFVQRANPTVVMREREKLKSNKEELAKYLA
;
A
#
# COMPACT_ATOMS: atom_id res chain seq x y z
N MET A 1 -4.79 -42.74 15.14
CA MET A 1 -5.20 -42.65 13.72
C MET A 1 -4.26 -41.65 13.05
N SER A 2 -3.46 -42.13 12.11
CA SER A 2 -2.59 -41.24 11.30
C SER A 2 -3.49 -40.27 10.53
N LEU A 3 -3.41 -38.98 10.84
CA LEU A 3 -4.05 -37.89 10.07
C LEU A 3 -3.34 -37.81 8.72
N LYS A 4 -3.83 -38.53 7.72
CA LYS A 4 -3.28 -38.45 6.36
C LYS A 4 -3.61 -37.08 5.78
N MET A 5 -2.61 -36.33 5.36
CA MET A 5 -2.79 -35.10 4.59
C MET A 5 -3.49 -35.41 3.26
N ASP A 6 -4.49 -34.62 2.93
CA ASP A 6 -5.21 -34.74 1.66
C ASP A 6 -4.30 -34.43 0.46
N LYS A 7 -4.69 -34.89 -0.73
CA LYS A 7 -3.92 -34.66 -1.96
C LYS A 7 -3.89 -33.20 -2.38
N VAL A 8 -4.94 -32.45 -2.07
CA VAL A 8 -5.12 -31.04 -2.41
C VAL A 8 -5.25 -30.27 -1.11
N PHE A 9 -4.63 -29.09 -1.05
CA PHE A 9 -4.78 -28.19 0.10
C PHE A 9 -6.18 -27.60 0.11
N ASP A 10 -6.87 -27.71 1.23
CA ASP A 10 -8.15 -27.06 1.49
C ASP A 10 -7.92 -25.84 2.39
N SER A 11 -7.94 -24.64 1.78
CA SER A 11 -7.74 -23.39 2.50
C SER A 11 -8.86 -23.13 3.51
N LYS A 12 -10.12 -23.43 3.15
CA LYS A 12 -11.28 -23.22 4.03
C LYS A 12 -11.19 -24.06 5.30
N ALA A 13 -10.77 -25.32 5.17
CA ALA A 13 -10.55 -26.18 6.32
C ALA A 13 -9.38 -25.71 7.20
N ALA A 14 -8.31 -25.20 6.61
CA ALA A 14 -7.15 -24.69 7.33
C ALA A 14 -7.44 -23.35 8.05
N GLU A 15 -8.29 -22.51 7.49
CA GLU A 15 -8.70 -21.20 8.01
C GLU A 15 -9.78 -21.32 9.10
N SER A 16 -10.68 -22.29 8.96
CA SER A 16 -11.82 -22.48 9.87
C SER A 16 -11.38 -22.70 11.33
N GLY A 17 -11.86 -21.84 12.24
CA GLY A 17 -11.57 -21.89 13.68
C GLY A 17 -10.11 -21.58 14.05
N ARG A 18 -9.26 -21.25 13.09
CA ARG A 18 -7.83 -20.99 13.34
C ARG A 18 -7.61 -19.72 14.12
N MET A 19 -8.34 -18.66 13.79
CA MET A 19 -8.28 -17.40 14.53
C MET A 19 -8.74 -17.57 15.97
N ASP A 20 -9.87 -18.27 16.19
CA ASP A 20 -10.37 -18.57 17.54
C ASP A 20 -9.33 -19.34 18.37
N PHE A 21 -8.65 -20.30 17.73
CA PHE A 21 -7.55 -21.03 18.38
C PHE A 21 -6.42 -20.12 18.81
N TRP A 22 -5.95 -19.22 17.96
CA TRP A 22 -4.86 -18.29 18.32
C TRP A 22 -5.27 -17.27 19.37
N ILE A 23 -6.46 -16.67 19.24
CA ILE A 23 -7.00 -15.66 20.16
C ILE A 23 -7.24 -16.27 21.53
N SER A 24 -7.93 -17.43 21.61
CA SER A 24 -8.25 -18.09 22.89
C SER A 24 -7.02 -18.56 23.66
N ASN A 25 -5.93 -18.89 22.95
CA ASN A 25 -4.63 -19.21 23.56
C ASN A 25 -3.77 -17.98 23.86
N GLY A 26 -4.24 -16.77 23.57
CA GLY A 26 -3.58 -15.51 23.89
C GLY A 26 -2.27 -15.28 23.13
N TYR A 27 -2.08 -15.88 21.95
CA TYR A 27 -0.86 -15.70 21.17
C TYR A 27 -0.64 -14.27 20.69
N PHE A 28 -1.72 -13.48 20.59
CA PHE A 28 -1.68 -12.08 20.12
C PHE A 28 -1.56 -11.06 21.25
N LYS A 29 -1.82 -11.47 22.51
CA LYS A 29 -1.82 -10.55 23.66
C LYS A 29 -0.41 -10.12 24.04
N ALA A 30 -0.18 -8.82 24.01
CA ALA A 30 1.05 -8.19 24.50
C ALA A 30 1.09 -8.16 26.03
N GLY A 31 2.26 -8.41 26.61
CA GLY A 31 2.45 -8.38 28.05
C GLY A 31 1.64 -9.40 28.85
N ARG A 32 1.22 -10.49 28.20
CA ARG A 32 0.27 -11.45 28.79
C ARG A 32 0.69 -12.15 30.08
N ASN A 33 2.01 -12.18 30.36
CA ASN A 33 2.57 -12.79 31.55
C ASN A 33 3.97 -12.24 31.85
N LYS A 34 4.55 -12.62 33.00
CA LYS A 34 5.87 -12.17 33.45
C LYS A 34 6.98 -12.53 32.47
N GLU A 35 6.90 -13.69 31.79
CA GLU A 35 7.88 -14.11 30.79
C GLU A 35 7.85 -13.17 29.59
N MET A 36 6.68 -12.83 29.07
CA MET A 36 6.53 -11.89 27.95
C MET A 36 7.03 -10.49 28.34
N LEU A 37 6.71 -10.03 29.55
CA LEU A 37 7.19 -8.72 30.06
C LEU A 37 8.70 -8.66 30.20
N ALA A 38 9.39 -9.79 30.39
CA ALA A 38 10.85 -9.87 30.44
C ALA A 38 11.52 -9.80 29.05
N ARG A 39 10.77 -10.02 27.98
CA ARG A 39 11.25 -9.95 26.60
C ARG A 39 11.41 -8.51 26.14
N PRO A 40 12.29 -8.22 25.17
CA PRO A 40 12.32 -6.91 24.52
C PRO A 40 10.96 -6.59 23.88
N LYS A 41 10.51 -5.33 23.99
CA LYS A 41 9.25 -4.89 23.42
C LYS A 41 9.38 -4.62 21.93
N TYR A 42 8.30 -4.78 21.19
CA TYR A 42 8.11 -4.28 19.82
C TYR A 42 6.67 -3.79 19.65
N SER A 43 6.49 -2.60 19.13
CA SER A 43 5.16 -1.98 19.08
C SER A 43 4.86 -1.35 17.74
N LEU A 44 3.64 -1.58 17.28
CA LEU A 44 3.03 -0.97 16.11
C LEU A 44 1.52 -0.82 16.32
N ILE A 45 0.94 0.16 15.64
CA ILE A 45 -0.52 0.37 15.60
C ILE A 45 -1.00 0.19 14.16
N ILE A 46 -2.21 -0.31 14.00
CA ILE A 46 -2.86 -0.34 12.69
C ILE A 46 -3.20 1.10 12.28
N PRO A 47 -3.04 1.51 10.99
CA PRO A 47 -3.73 2.70 10.51
C PRO A 47 -5.24 2.49 10.68
N PRO A 48 -5.89 3.30 11.53
CA PRO A 48 -7.27 3.02 11.88
C PRO A 48 -8.17 3.12 10.66
N PRO A 49 -8.82 2.05 10.19
CA PRO A 49 -9.73 2.16 9.07
C PRO A 49 -10.97 2.99 9.44
N ASN A 50 -11.44 3.74 8.46
CA ASN A 50 -12.64 4.54 8.58
C ASN A 50 -13.89 3.66 8.64
N VAL A 51 -14.79 3.90 9.60
CA VAL A 51 -16.07 3.17 9.71
C VAL A 51 -17.10 3.59 8.64
N THR A 52 -16.62 3.91 7.44
CA THR A 52 -17.44 4.36 6.30
C THR A 52 -17.93 3.25 5.40
N GLY A 53 -17.46 2.03 5.63
CA GLY A 53 -17.78 0.86 4.82
C GLY A 53 -16.78 -0.27 4.99
N MET A 54 -16.89 -1.26 4.11
CA MET A 54 -16.01 -2.44 4.07
C MET A 54 -14.58 -2.08 3.67
N LEU A 55 -13.62 -2.86 4.19
CA LEU A 55 -12.22 -2.79 3.77
C LEU A 55 -12.08 -3.29 2.33
N HIS A 56 -11.19 -2.67 1.57
CA HIS A 56 -10.82 -3.09 0.22
C HIS A 56 -9.41 -3.68 0.19
N ILE A 57 -9.00 -4.21 -0.97
CA ILE A 57 -7.71 -4.88 -1.15
C ILE A 57 -6.49 -4.02 -0.74
N GLY A 58 -6.58 -2.70 -0.82
CA GLY A 58 -5.54 -1.78 -0.35
C GLY A 58 -5.33 -1.85 1.17
N HIS A 59 -6.43 -1.94 1.94
CA HIS A 59 -6.35 -2.18 3.40
C HIS A 59 -5.77 -3.57 3.69
N ALA A 60 -6.17 -4.59 2.92
CA ALA A 60 -5.61 -5.94 3.08
C ALA A 60 -4.09 -5.96 2.86
N LYS A 61 -3.56 -5.19 1.89
CA LYS A 61 -2.11 -5.05 1.70
C LYS A 61 -1.46 -4.38 2.90
N ASP A 62 -1.94 -3.23 3.30
CA ASP A 62 -1.39 -2.44 4.41
C ASP A 62 -1.29 -3.28 5.69
N THR A 63 -2.41 -3.91 6.08
CA THR A 63 -2.47 -4.73 7.29
C THR A 63 -1.69 -6.03 7.19
N THR A 64 -1.56 -6.63 5.99
CA THR A 64 -0.72 -7.81 5.77
C THR A 64 0.76 -7.50 5.97
N GLU A 65 1.25 -6.36 5.48
CA GLU A 65 2.65 -5.93 5.70
C GLU A 65 2.95 -5.77 7.20
N GLN A 66 2.02 -5.21 7.95
CA GLN A 66 2.13 -5.05 9.39
C GLN A 66 2.12 -6.38 10.13
N ASP A 67 1.20 -7.27 9.76
CA ASP A 67 1.08 -8.59 10.39
C ASP A 67 2.30 -9.47 10.15
N ILE A 68 2.92 -9.36 8.97
CA ILE A 68 4.20 -10.02 8.67
C ILE A 68 5.27 -9.57 9.67
N ILE A 69 5.39 -8.26 9.91
CA ILE A 69 6.34 -7.71 10.89
C ILE A 69 6.01 -8.23 12.30
N ALA A 70 4.75 -8.18 12.70
CA ALA A 70 4.32 -8.60 14.03
C ALA A 70 4.61 -10.08 14.27
N ARG A 71 4.26 -10.99 13.34
CA ARG A 71 4.53 -12.42 13.44
C ARG A 71 6.03 -12.72 13.45
N TYR A 72 6.79 -12.10 12.57
CA TYR A 72 8.25 -12.23 12.53
C TYR A 72 8.88 -11.83 13.86
N LYS A 73 8.51 -10.68 14.43
CA LYS A 73 9.07 -10.21 15.70
C LYS A 73 8.66 -11.12 16.88
N ARG A 74 7.44 -11.68 16.90
CA ARG A 74 7.04 -12.68 17.90
C ARG A 74 7.91 -13.93 17.82
N LEU A 75 8.16 -14.47 16.65
CA LEU A 75 9.06 -15.61 16.45
C LEU A 75 10.52 -15.30 16.84
N LYS A 76 10.95 -14.03 16.69
CA LYS A 76 12.27 -13.54 17.15
C LYS A 76 12.32 -13.35 18.66
N GLY A 77 11.26 -13.63 19.39
CA GLY A 77 11.22 -13.60 20.85
C GLY A 77 10.90 -12.23 21.44
N PHE A 78 10.30 -11.31 20.68
CA PHE A 78 9.81 -10.03 21.21
C PHE A 78 8.43 -10.17 21.84
N ASP A 79 8.16 -9.31 22.81
CA ASP A 79 6.82 -9.00 23.30
C ASP A 79 6.20 -7.95 22.37
N VAL A 80 5.27 -8.38 21.51
CA VAL A 80 4.76 -7.55 20.41
C VAL A 80 3.37 -7.01 20.72
N LEU A 81 3.24 -5.68 20.78
CA LEU A 81 1.97 -4.99 20.75
C LEU A 81 1.64 -4.63 19.29
N TYR A 82 0.64 -5.31 18.72
CA TYR A 82 0.01 -4.90 17.47
C TYR A 82 -1.42 -4.44 17.79
N LEU A 83 -1.58 -3.11 17.93
CA LEU A 83 -2.77 -2.49 18.50
C LEU A 83 -3.82 -2.23 17.41
N PRO A 84 -5.02 -2.82 17.49
CA PRO A 84 -6.13 -2.50 16.61
C PRO A 84 -6.80 -1.19 17.00
N ALA A 85 -7.26 -0.45 16.00
CA ALA A 85 -8.10 0.73 16.20
C ALA A 85 -8.96 1.01 14.97
N MET A 86 -10.04 1.77 15.13
CA MET A 86 -10.89 2.28 14.05
C MET A 86 -11.04 3.81 14.17
N ASP A 87 -11.22 4.46 13.01
CA ASP A 87 -11.42 5.92 12.95
C ASP A 87 -12.89 6.26 12.69
N HIS A 88 -13.39 7.27 13.41
CA HIS A 88 -14.74 7.78 13.24
C HIS A 88 -14.96 8.49 11.91
N ALA A 89 -13.90 9.00 11.26
CA ALA A 89 -13.88 9.58 9.92
C ALA A 89 -14.95 10.66 9.70
N GLY A 90 -14.97 11.67 10.56
CA GLY A 90 -15.95 12.76 10.65
C GLY A 90 -16.78 13.04 9.40
N ILE A 91 -16.23 13.75 8.41
CA ILE A 91 -16.93 14.14 7.17
C ILE A 91 -17.48 12.92 6.42
N ALA A 92 -16.63 11.90 6.26
CA ALA A 92 -16.94 10.76 5.39
C ALA A 92 -18.05 9.89 5.97
N THR A 93 -18.04 9.65 7.28
CA THR A 93 -19.08 8.88 7.98
C THR A 93 -20.39 9.68 8.01
N GLN A 94 -20.35 10.96 8.37
CA GLN A 94 -21.54 11.79 8.36
C GLN A 94 -22.21 11.82 7.00
N ALA A 95 -21.47 12.02 5.91
CA ALA A 95 -22.01 12.02 4.55
C ALA A 95 -22.70 10.68 4.19
N LYS A 96 -22.19 9.55 4.69
CA LYS A 96 -22.81 8.24 4.49
C LYS A 96 -24.11 8.07 5.26
N VAL A 97 -24.12 8.51 6.51
CA VAL A 97 -25.34 8.48 7.35
C VAL A 97 -26.41 9.42 6.79
N GLU A 98 -26.04 10.64 6.40
CA GLU A 98 -26.96 11.60 5.76
C GLU A 98 -27.57 11.01 4.49
N LYS A 99 -26.75 10.39 3.63
CA LYS A 99 -27.25 9.74 2.41
C LYS A 99 -28.23 8.61 2.73
N LYS A 100 -27.92 7.75 3.71
CA LYS A 100 -28.83 6.68 4.16
C LYS A 100 -30.16 7.26 4.63
N LEU A 101 -30.14 8.28 5.49
CA LEU A 101 -31.36 8.93 6.00
C LEU A 101 -32.18 9.55 4.86
N GLN A 102 -31.52 10.19 3.90
CA GLN A 102 -32.17 10.78 2.73
C GLN A 102 -32.84 9.70 1.84
N GLU A 103 -32.19 8.54 1.65
CA GLU A 103 -32.77 7.38 0.94
C GLU A 103 -33.99 6.80 1.70
N GLU A 104 -34.00 6.91 3.03
CA GLU A 104 -35.13 6.53 3.91
C GLU A 104 -36.20 7.61 4.03
N GLY A 105 -36.01 8.78 3.40
CA GLY A 105 -36.94 9.91 3.41
C GLY A 105 -36.95 10.70 4.72
N VAL A 106 -35.86 10.63 5.50
CA VAL A 106 -35.69 11.28 6.79
C VAL A 106 -34.79 12.50 6.68
N ASP A 107 -35.27 13.69 7.09
CA ASP A 107 -34.43 14.88 7.17
C ASP A 107 -33.63 14.88 8.50
N LYS A 108 -32.32 15.01 8.41
CA LYS A 108 -31.48 15.09 9.61
C LYS A 108 -31.83 16.25 10.54
N TYR A 109 -32.32 17.36 9.99
CA TYR A 109 -32.68 18.52 10.79
C TYR A 109 -33.97 18.30 11.62
N GLU A 110 -34.87 17.43 11.13
CA GLU A 110 -36.04 17.00 11.90
C GLU A 110 -35.67 16.09 13.08
N LEU A 111 -34.63 15.24 12.88
CA LEU A 111 -34.06 14.40 13.96
C LEU A 111 -33.33 15.22 15.02
N GLY A 112 -32.79 16.38 14.64
CA GLY A 112 -31.87 17.12 15.47
C GLY A 112 -30.51 16.41 15.67
N ARG A 113 -29.57 17.08 16.34
CA ARG A 113 -28.22 16.57 16.56
C ARG A 113 -28.21 15.22 17.28
N ASP A 114 -28.94 15.10 18.38
CA ASP A 114 -28.93 13.89 19.21
C ASP A 114 -29.53 12.70 18.46
N GLY A 115 -30.63 12.88 17.76
CA GLY A 115 -31.23 11.84 16.92
C GLY A 115 -30.31 11.39 15.79
N PHE A 116 -29.64 12.34 15.15
CA PHE A 116 -28.62 12.02 14.11
C PHE A 116 -27.45 11.23 14.67
N LEU A 117 -26.95 11.59 15.85
CA LEU A 117 -25.83 10.87 16.49
C LEU A 117 -26.21 9.42 16.83
N VAL A 118 -27.45 9.16 17.23
CA VAL A 118 -27.92 7.77 17.42
C VAL A 118 -27.79 6.96 16.12
N GLU A 119 -28.17 7.52 14.98
CA GLU A 119 -28.03 6.83 13.68
C GLU A 119 -26.56 6.67 13.28
N ALA A 120 -25.71 7.65 13.56
CA ALA A 120 -24.27 7.57 13.31
C ALA A 120 -23.57 6.48 14.14
N TRP A 121 -23.96 6.31 15.42
CA TRP A 121 -23.45 5.22 16.25
C TRP A 121 -23.93 3.84 15.76
N LYS A 122 -25.19 3.68 15.34
CA LYS A 122 -25.68 2.44 14.71
C LYS A 122 -24.91 2.11 13.44
N TRP A 123 -24.62 3.12 12.62
CA TRP A 123 -23.79 2.96 11.42
C TRP A 123 -22.38 2.46 11.77
N LYS A 124 -21.74 3.10 12.74
CA LYS A 124 -20.41 2.72 13.25
C LYS A 124 -20.40 1.28 13.74
N ASP A 125 -21.37 0.88 14.58
CA ASP A 125 -21.41 -0.47 15.14
C ASP A 125 -21.56 -1.53 14.03
N HIS A 126 -22.43 -1.29 13.07
CA HIS A 126 -22.62 -2.19 11.94
C HIS A 126 -21.31 -2.42 11.13
N TYR A 127 -20.60 -1.33 10.80
CA TYR A 127 -19.37 -1.45 10.01
C TYR A 127 -18.17 -1.90 10.85
N ALA A 128 -18.12 -1.59 12.13
CA ALA A 128 -17.12 -2.12 13.04
C ALA A 128 -17.18 -3.66 13.10
N ASP A 129 -18.36 -4.23 13.26
CA ASP A 129 -18.56 -5.70 13.23
C ASP A 129 -18.12 -6.31 11.91
N TYR A 130 -18.37 -5.62 10.80
CA TYR A 130 -17.94 -6.08 9.49
C TYR A 130 -16.41 -6.03 9.33
N ILE A 131 -15.78 -4.98 9.79
CA ILE A 131 -14.32 -4.80 9.78
C ILE A 131 -13.65 -5.88 10.65
N HIS A 132 -14.19 -6.21 11.83
CA HIS A 132 -13.70 -7.31 12.66
C HIS A 132 -13.67 -8.62 11.89
N LYS A 133 -14.78 -8.99 11.22
CA LYS A 133 -14.85 -10.20 10.39
C LYS A 133 -13.80 -10.18 9.27
N GLN A 134 -13.53 -9.02 8.67
CA GLN A 134 -12.49 -8.89 7.66
C GLN A 134 -11.08 -9.04 8.25
N TRP A 135 -10.80 -8.48 9.43
CA TRP A 135 -9.51 -8.67 10.10
C TRP A 135 -9.26 -10.14 10.50
N GLU A 136 -10.30 -10.83 10.96
CA GLU A 136 -10.23 -12.26 11.25
C GLU A 136 -9.99 -13.09 9.98
N ALA A 137 -10.74 -12.82 8.92
CA ALA A 137 -10.56 -13.51 7.64
C ALA A 137 -9.18 -13.26 7.01
N LEU A 138 -8.59 -12.07 7.22
CA LEU A 138 -7.23 -11.72 6.83
C LEU A 138 -6.16 -12.40 7.70
N GLY A 139 -6.56 -13.02 8.81
CA GLY A 139 -5.65 -13.69 9.75
C GLY A 139 -4.75 -12.73 10.52
N LEU A 140 -5.21 -11.51 10.81
CA LEU A 140 -4.38 -10.50 11.46
C LEU A 140 -4.15 -10.82 12.94
N SER A 141 -2.90 -10.77 13.36
CA SER A 141 -2.50 -11.08 14.74
C SER A 141 -2.59 -9.88 15.69
N LEU A 142 -3.71 -9.17 15.63
CA LEU A 142 -4.03 -7.99 16.43
C LEU A 142 -4.31 -8.36 17.89
N ASP A 143 -3.92 -7.51 18.84
CA ASP A 143 -4.31 -7.63 20.24
C ASP A 143 -5.72 -7.03 20.45
N PHE A 144 -6.75 -7.76 20.07
CA PHE A 144 -8.16 -7.33 20.16
C PHE A 144 -8.59 -6.94 21.59
N SER A 145 -7.87 -7.38 22.62
CA SER A 145 -8.16 -6.99 24.00
C SER A 145 -7.81 -5.53 24.32
N LYS A 146 -7.12 -4.85 23.40
CA LYS A 146 -6.64 -3.46 23.53
C LYS A 146 -7.17 -2.54 22.45
N GLU A 147 -8.21 -2.99 21.75
CA GLU A 147 -8.81 -2.22 20.65
C GLU A 147 -9.26 -0.83 21.09
N ARG A 148 -9.08 0.14 20.19
CA ARG A 148 -9.45 1.54 20.42
C ARG A 148 -10.34 2.07 19.29
N PHE A 149 -11.07 3.11 19.62
CA PHE A 149 -11.86 3.88 18.67
C PHE A 149 -11.60 5.37 18.87
N THR A 150 -11.43 6.14 17.79
CA THR A 150 -11.05 7.56 17.91
C THR A 150 -12.10 8.46 18.61
N LEU A 151 -13.32 7.97 18.86
CA LEU A 151 -14.33 8.63 19.70
C LEU A 151 -14.59 7.91 21.05
N ASP A 152 -13.72 6.96 21.47
CA ASP A 152 -13.88 6.37 22.81
C ASP A 152 -13.59 7.41 23.93
N ASP A 153 -14.03 7.12 25.14
CA ASP A 153 -13.92 8.05 26.27
C ASP A 153 -12.47 8.49 26.54
N GLY A 154 -11.50 7.60 26.38
CA GLY A 154 -10.09 7.92 26.55
C GLY A 154 -9.60 8.91 25.50
N MET A 155 -10.03 8.70 24.24
CA MET A 155 -9.71 9.62 23.15
C MET A 155 -10.41 10.96 23.30
N GLN A 156 -11.66 10.98 23.75
CA GLN A 156 -12.36 12.25 24.01
C GLN A 156 -11.63 13.09 25.06
N ARG A 157 -11.16 12.48 26.17
CA ARG A 157 -10.34 13.19 27.19
C ARG A 157 -9.01 13.67 26.62
N ALA A 158 -8.30 12.81 25.87
CA ALA A 158 -7.03 13.18 25.26
C ALA A 158 -7.18 14.36 24.28
N VAL A 159 -8.21 14.34 23.43
CA VAL A 159 -8.49 15.40 22.46
C VAL A 159 -8.84 16.71 23.16
N ALA A 160 -9.69 16.68 24.19
CA ALA A 160 -10.04 17.87 24.97
C ALA A 160 -8.80 18.47 25.67
N HIS A 161 -7.95 17.62 26.26
CA HIS A 161 -6.70 18.02 26.89
C HIS A 161 -5.72 18.67 25.89
N VAL A 162 -5.55 18.07 24.70
CA VAL A 162 -4.70 18.63 23.63
C VAL A 162 -5.22 19.97 23.18
N PHE A 163 -6.53 20.07 22.89
CA PHE A 163 -7.12 21.32 22.45
C PHE A 163 -6.91 22.43 23.47
N LYS A 164 -7.26 22.18 24.74
CA LYS A 164 -7.09 23.16 25.83
C LYS A 164 -5.64 23.57 26.01
N SER A 165 -4.73 22.61 26.06
CA SER A 165 -3.29 22.87 26.18
C SER A 165 -2.75 23.78 25.06
N LEU A 166 -3.10 23.51 23.81
CA LEU A 166 -2.70 24.34 22.66
C LEU A 166 -3.40 25.72 22.68
N TYR A 167 -4.64 25.78 23.13
CA TYR A 167 -5.39 27.02 23.28
C TYR A 167 -4.75 27.94 24.35
N ASP A 168 -4.47 27.39 25.54
CA ASP A 168 -3.82 28.13 26.62
C ASP A 168 -2.41 28.64 26.26
N GLN A 169 -1.71 27.93 25.36
CA GLN A 169 -0.41 28.34 24.80
C GLN A 169 -0.55 29.37 23.65
N GLY A 170 -1.77 29.70 23.24
CA GLY A 170 -2.02 30.58 22.10
C GLY A 170 -1.64 30.00 20.76
N LEU A 171 -1.48 28.66 20.68
CA LEU A 171 -1.24 27.91 19.44
C LEU A 171 -2.54 27.59 18.71
N ILE A 172 -3.66 27.46 19.41
CA ILE A 172 -5.00 27.44 18.81
C ILE A 172 -5.59 28.84 18.91
N TYR A 173 -6.18 29.32 17.81
CA TYR A 173 -6.86 30.61 17.73
C TYR A 173 -8.06 30.54 16.79
N GLN A 174 -9.01 31.44 16.98
CA GLN A 174 -10.13 31.63 16.09
C GLN A 174 -9.86 32.83 15.17
N GLY A 175 -10.13 32.69 13.89
CA GLY A 175 -9.88 33.76 12.93
C GLY A 175 -10.78 33.67 11.70
N GLU A 176 -11.04 34.83 11.10
CA GLU A 176 -11.73 34.92 9.83
C GLU A 176 -10.72 34.81 8.67
N ARG A 177 -10.89 33.80 7.84
CA ARG A 177 -10.01 33.54 6.71
C ARG A 177 -10.79 32.96 5.54
N ILE A 178 -10.24 33.08 4.32
CA ILE A 178 -10.69 32.29 3.19
C ILE A 178 -10.27 30.83 3.39
N ILE A 179 -11.23 29.95 3.34
CA ILE A 179 -11.05 28.50 3.44
C ILE A 179 -11.63 27.82 2.22
N ASN A 180 -11.23 26.57 1.98
CA ASN A 180 -11.90 25.69 1.04
C ASN A 180 -13.23 25.22 1.64
N TRP A 181 -14.35 25.47 0.96
CA TRP A 181 -15.68 25.15 1.43
C TRP A 181 -16.36 24.15 0.49
N ASP A 182 -16.92 23.09 1.06
CA ASP A 182 -17.77 22.16 0.34
C ASP A 182 -19.24 22.61 0.45
N PRO A 183 -19.85 23.10 -0.64
CA PRO A 183 -21.22 23.65 -0.57
C PRO A 183 -22.30 22.55 -0.45
N VAL A 184 -21.97 21.30 -0.77
CA VAL A 184 -22.90 20.16 -0.63
C VAL A 184 -22.96 19.70 0.82
N LEU A 185 -21.81 19.54 1.46
CA LEU A 185 -21.73 19.16 2.88
C LEU A 185 -21.85 20.37 3.83
N LYS A 186 -21.75 21.59 3.29
CA LYS A 186 -21.78 22.86 4.05
C LYS A 186 -20.73 22.88 5.16
N THR A 187 -19.49 22.52 4.82
CA THR A 187 -18.38 22.45 5.78
C THR A 187 -17.05 22.84 5.17
N ALA A 188 -16.13 23.28 6.03
CA ALA A 188 -14.76 23.55 5.69
C ALA A 188 -14.01 22.27 5.30
N LEU A 189 -13.11 22.39 4.33
CA LEU A 189 -12.15 21.37 3.91
C LEU A 189 -10.73 21.85 4.18
N SER A 190 -9.83 20.92 4.52
CA SER A 190 -8.40 21.20 4.51
C SER A 190 -7.86 21.24 3.07
N ASN A 191 -6.73 21.95 2.82
CA ASN A 191 -6.12 22.04 1.50
C ASN A 191 -5.86 20.67 0.85
N ILE A 192 -5.58 19.67 1.66
CA ILE A 192 -5.28 18.30 1.24
C ILE A 192 -6.53 17.46 0.90
N GLU A 193 -7.73 17.93 1.23
CA GLU A 193 -9.02 17.32 0.85
C GLU A 193 -9.56 17.89 -0.48
N VAL A 194 -8.78 18.75 -1.16
CA VAL A 194 -9.14 19.35 -2.44
C VAL A 194 -8.35 18.68 -3.56
N GLU A 195 -9.05 18.04 -4.48
CA GLU A 195 -8.47 17.46 -5.70
C GLU A 195 -8.57 18.47 -6.85
N HIS A 196 -7.44 18.85 -7.41
CA HIS A 196 -7.38 19.74 -8.54
C HIS A 196 -7.55 18.98 -9.86
N LYS A 197 -8.48 19.44 -10.72
CA LYS A 197 -8.76 18.83 -12.03
C LYS A 197 -8.75 19.88 -13.11
N ASP A 198 -8.13 19.57 -14.24
CA ASP A 198 -8.18 20.41 -15.42
C ASP A 198 -9.53 20.18 -16.13
N ILE A 199 -10.37 21.21 -16.15
CA ILE A 199 -11.70 21.15 -16.75
C ILE A 199 -11.88 22.24 -17.80
N PRO A 200 -12.72 22.02 -18.82
CA PRO A 200 -13.15 23.06 -19.73
C PRO A 200 -13.88 24.18 -18.98
N GLY A 201 -13.52 25.41 -19.26
CA GLY A 201 -14.16 26.60 -18.70
C GLY A 201 -14.16 27.74 -19.66
N LYS A 202 -14.61 28.89 -19.21
CA LYS A 202 -14.70 30.12 -20.00
C LYS A 202 -14.05 31.27 -19.26
N PHE A 203 -13.39 32.14 -20.02
CA PHE A 203 -12.89 33.42 -19.57
C PHE A 203 -13.79 34.51 -20.15
N TYR A 204 -14.43 35.28 -19.28
CA TYR A 204 -15.38 36.30 -19.63
C TYR A 204 -14.74 37.67 -19.49
N TYR A 205 -14.85 38.51 -20.51
CA TYR A 205 -14.26 39.86 -20.57
C TYR A 205 -15.37 40.91 -20.50
N PHE A 206 -15.33 41.73 -19.44
CA PHE A 206 -16.36 42.74 -19.16
C PHE A 206 -15.79 44.15 -19.17
N LYS A 207 -16.64 45.14 -19.54
CA LYS A 207 -16.33 46.56 -19.52
C LYS A 207 -16.69 47.12 -18.14
N TYR A 208 -15.69 47.73 -17.51
CA TYR A 208 -15.89 48.60 -16.35
C TYR A 208 -15.67 50.05 -16.79
N VAL A 209 -16.74 50.87 -16.78
CA VAL A 209 -16.72 52.23 -17.28
C VAL A 209 -16.36 53.21 -16.17
N MET A 210 -15.50 54.16 -16.40
CA MET A 210 -15.15 55.18 -15.40
C MET A 210 -16.35 56.07 -15.12
N LYS A 211 -16.64 56.31 -13.83
CA LYS A 211 -17.81 57.12 -13.41
C LYS A 211 -17.83 58.52 -14.00
N ASP A 212 -16.72 59.23 -13.89
CA ASP A 212 -16.57 60.66 -14.25
C ASP A 212 -16.34 60.88 -15.74
N ASP A 213 -15.89 59.87 -16.48
CA ASP A 213 -15.63 59.92 -17.92
C ASP A 213 -15.97 58.57 -18.59
N PRO A 214 -17.17 58.43 -19.14
CA PRO A 214 -17.63 57.20 -19.78
C PRO A 214 -16.80 56.78 -21.02
N SER A 215 -15.93 57.65 -21.55
CA SER A 215 -15.04 57.28 -22.63
C SER A 215 -13.85 56.41 -22.18
N VAL A 216 -13.61 56.37 -20.88
CA VAL A 216 -12.55 55.53 -20.26
C VAL A 216 -13.16 54.24 -19.79
N VAL A 217 -12.71 53.13 -20.39
CA VAL A 217 -13.21 51.81 -20.13
C VAL A 217 -12.04 50.87 -19.77
N LEU A 218 -12.15 50.15 -18.66
CA LEU A 218 -11.26 49.06 -18.35
C LEU A 218 -11.90 47.72 -18.75
N THR A 219 -11.13 46.88 -19.38
CA THR A 219 -11.56 45.52 -19.70
C THR A 219 -10.99 44.57 -18.68
N ILE A 220 -11.88 43.86 -17.96
CA ILE A 220 -11.50 42.90 -16.93
C ILE A 220 -11.98 41.51 -17.30
N ALA A 221 -11.10 40.55 -17.10
CA ALA A 221 -11.38 39.14 -17.39
C ALA A 221 -11.54 38.34 -16.12
N THR A 222 -12.54 37.46 -16.07
CA THR A 222 -12.81 36.55 -14.96
C THR A 222 -13.34 35.21 -15.43
N THR A 223 -13.04 34.15 -14.71
CA THR A 223 -13.64 32.82 -14.87
C THR A 223 -14.92 32.68 -14.02
N ARG A 224 -15.18 33.63 -13.11
CA ARG A 224 -16.23 33.57 -12.09
C ARG A 224 -17.10 34.85 -12.07
N PRO A 225 -17.91 35.10 -13.10
CA PRO A 225 -18.77 36.29 -13.17
C PRO A 225 -19.71 36.43 -11.96
N GLU A 226 -20.24 35.33 -11.44
CA GLU A 226 -21.12 35.28 -10.26
C GLU A 226 -20.54 35.95 -9.01
N THR A 227 -19.20 36.04 -8.92
CA THR A 227 -18.56 36.68 -7.77
C THR A 227 -18.46 38.19 -7.87
N MET A 228 -18.82 38.81 -9.01
CA MET A 228 -18.74 40.26 -9.22
C MET A 228 -19.61 41.08 -8.25
N PHE A 229 -20.68 40.50 -7.70
CA PHE A 229 -21.49 41.15 -6.66
C PHE A 229 -20.68 41.43 -5.35
N GLY A 230 -19.54 40.79 -5.16
CA GLY A 230 -18.65 40.96 -4.00
C GLY A 230 -17.38 41.75 -4.32
N ASP A 231 -17.30 42.36 -5.49
CA ASP A 231 -16.14 43.19 -5.84
C ASP A 231 -16.10 44.45 -4.99
N THR A 232 -14.89 44.78 -4.46
CA THR A 232 -14.66 45.96 -3.62
C THR A 232 -13.63 46.93 -4.17
N ALA A 233 -12.88 46.51 -5.18
CA ALA A 233 -11.93 47.35 -5.91
C ALA A 233 -11.58 46.72 -7.27
N LEU A 234 -11.01 47.52 -8.14
CA LEU A 234 -10.25 47.11 -9.31
C LEU A 234 -8.77 47.29 -8.97
N VAL A 235 -7.94 46.34 -9.39
CA VAL A 235 -6.52 46.35 -8.99
C VAL A 235 -5.62 46.29 -10.20
N TYR A 236 -4.58 47.11 -10.22
CA TYR A 236 -3.59 47.13 -11.26
C TYR A 236 -2.15 47.15 -10.66
N ASN A 237 -1.15 46.83 -11.45
CA ASN A 237 0.26 46.95 -11.00
C ASN A 237 0.70 48.41 -11.02
N PRO A 238 1.18 49.02 -9.92
CA PRO A 238 1.58 50.42 -9.85
C PRO A 238 2.68 50.83 -10.88
N LYS A 239 3.44 49.86 -11.37
CA LYS A 239 4.45 50.05 -12.43
C LYS A 239 3.85 50.02 -13.84
N ASP A 240 2.53 49.79 -13.98
CA ASP A 240 1.86 49.77 -15.27
C ASP A 240 1.34 51.16 -15.63
N LYS A 241 2.07 51.82 -16.55
CA LYS A 241 1.73 53.17 -17.01
C LYS A 241 0.41 53.29 -17.75
N ARG A 242 -0.18 52.16 -18.18
CA ARG A 242 -1.51 52.15 -18.84
C ARG A 242 -2.58 52.61 -17.87
N TYR A 243 -2.47 52.25 -16.62
CA TYR A 243 -3.51 52.43 -15.61
C TYR A 243 -3.16 53.39 -14.49
N SER A 244 -1.90 53.68 -14.24
CA SER A 244 -1.40 54.52 -13.13
C SER A 244 -2.03 55.93 -13.10
N LYS A 245 -2.39 56.52 -14.26
CA LYS A 245 -3.06 57.80 -14.36
C LYS A 245 -4.50 57.80 -13.86
N TYR A 246 -5.08 56.62 -13.67
CA TYR A 246 -6.44 56.44 -13.17
C TYR A 246 -6.48 55.94 -11.70
N ASP A 247 -5.36 55.90 -11.03
CA ASP A 247 -5.28 55.49 -9.63
C ASP A 247 -6.25 56.34 -8.78
N GLY A 248 -7.02 55.68 -7.91
CA GLY A 248 -8.04 56.28 -7.06
C GLY A 248 -9.33 56.70 -7.79
N LYS A 249 -9.44 56.52 -9.14
CA LYS A 249 -10.65 56.80 -9.87
C LYS A 249 -11.70 55.68 -9.69
N MET A 250 -12.98 56.04 -9.74
CA MET A 250 -14.10 55.14 -9.56
C MET A 250 -14.55 54.57 -10.91
N PHE A 251 -14.83 53.26 -10.94
CA PHE A 251 -15.35 52.55 -12.11
C PHE A 251 -16.67 51.83 -11.71
N ILE A 252 -17.58 51.74 -12.64
CA ILE A 252 -18.90 51.14 -12.42
C ILE A 252 -18.81 49.62 -12.66
N ASN A 253 -19.23 48.84 -11.67
CA ASN A 253 -19.36 47.39 -11.76
C ASN A 253 -20.58 47.05 -12.64
N PRO A 254 -20.41 46.31 -13.77
CA PRO A 254 -21.50 46.00 -14.68
C PRO A 254 -22.52 44.99 -14.12
N ALA A 255 -22.21 44.30 -13.02
CA ALA A 255 -23.11 43.31 -12.38
C ALA A 255 -24.19 43.97 -11.51
N ASN A 256 -23.85 45.04 -10.79
CA ASN A 256 -24.73 45.64 -9.77
C ASN A 256 -24.75 47.18 -9.78
N GLY A 257 -23.95 47.85 -10.60
CA GLY A 257 -23.86 49.29 -10.69
C GLY A 257 -23.07 49.94 -9.57
N GLU A 258 -22.38 49.21 -8.68
CA GLU A 258 -21.58 49.76 -7.59
C GLU A 258 -20.34 50.43 -8.12
N GLU A 259 -19.86 51.44 -7.37
CA GLU A 259 -18.67 52.22 -7.68
C GLU A 259 -17.42 51.57 -7.03
N LEU A 260 -16.46 51.18 -7.84
CA LEU A 260 -15.22 50.48 -7.39
C LEU A 260 -14.01 51.39 -7.60
N PRO A 261 -13.17 51.61 -6.60
CA PRO A 261 -11.91 52.38 -6.79
C PRO A 261 -10.91 51.49 -7.54
N LEU A 262 -10.12 52.11 -8.42
CA LEU A 262 -8.92 51.51 -9.00
C LEU A 262 -7.76 51.74 -8.06
N ILE A 263 -7.09 50.67 -7.59
CA ILE A 263 -5.99 50.75 -6.63
C ILE A 263 -4.76 50.01 -7.14
N GLY A 264 -3.60 50.48 -6.76
CA GLY A 264 -2.35 49.86 -7.14
C GLY A 264 -1.87 48.77 -6.16
N ASP A 265 -1.62 47.52 -6.62
CA ASP A 265 -0.97 46.49 -5.85
C ASP A 265 0.04 45.71 -6.68
N MET A 266 1.20 45.44 -6.11
CA MET A 266 2.30 44.72 -6.77
C MET A 266 2.00 43.27 -7.10
N TYR A 267 0.94 42.69 -6.57
CA TYR A 267 0.48 41.34 -6.86
C TYR A 267 0.11 41.14 -8.34
N VAL A 268 -0.45 42.21 -8.98
CA VAL A 268 -0.95 42.08 -10.34
C VAL A 268 0.20 41.95 -11.35
N ASP A 269 0.15 40.87 -12.13
CA ASP A 269 1.09 40.74 -13.27
C ASP A 269 0.57 41.58 -14.45
N LYS A 270 1.29 42.61 -14.81
CA LYS A 270 0.98 43.55 -15.93
C LYS A 270 0.97 42.86 -17.31
N SER A 271 1.58 41.68 -17.42
CA SER A 271 1.67 40.91 -18.66
C SER A 271 0.56 39.83 -18.78
N PHE A 272 -0.13 39.57 -17.71
CA PHE A 272 -1.20 38.57 -17.69
C PHE A 272 -2.57 39.20 -17.98
N GLY A 273 -3.32 38.61 -18.91
CA GLY A 273 -4.66 39.08 -19.29
C GLY A 273 -4.66 40.55 -19.76
N THR A 274 -5.48 41.35 -19.12
CA THR A 274 -5.57 42.81 -19.41
C THR A 274 -4.61 43.65 -18.58
N GLY A 275 -3.96 43.06 -17.56
CA GLY A 275 -3.08 43.78 -16.60
C GLY A 275 -3.84 44.54 -15.52
N VAL A 276 -5.16 44.38 -15.45
CA VAL A 276 -6.07 44.84 -14.38
C VAL A 276 -7.06 43.76 -14.02
N MET A 277 -7.33 43.63 -12.73
CA MET A 277 -8.24 42.58 -12.22
C MET A 277 -9.28 43.15 -11.28
N LYS A 278 -10.42 42.49 -11.14
CA LYS A 278 -11.36 42.72 -10.07
C LYS A 278 -10.85 42.13 -8.75
N CYS A 279 -11.29 42.67 -7.61
CA CYS A 279 -10.95 42.18 -6.29
C CYS A 279 -12.20 41.79 -5.53
N THR A 280 -12.36 40.47 -5.28
CA THR A 280 -13.50 39.89 -4.57
C THR A 280 -13.02 39.19 -3.29
N PRO A 281 -12.73 39.91 -2.22
CA PRO A 281 -12.00 39.42 -1.07
C PRO A 281 -12.59 38.26 -0.30
N ALA A 282 -13.92 38.10 -0.34
CA ALA A 282 -14.60 37.02 0.37
C ALA A 282 -14.60 35.68 -0.41
N HIS A 283 -14.15 35.67 -1.68
CA HIS A 283 -14.27 34.51 -2.56
C HIS A 283 -12.99 34.17 -3.37
N ASP A 284 -11.86 34.80 -3.00
CA ASP A 284 -10.55 34.49 -3.56
C ASP A 284 -9.46 34.75 -2.51
N PRO A 285 -8.52 33.81 -2.28
CA PRO A 285 -7.45 33.97 -1.26
C PRO A 285 -6.45 35.07 -1.59
N ASN A 286 -6.19 35.35 -2.87
CA ASN A 286 -5.26 36.41 -3.27
C ASN A 286 -5.93 37.78 -3.11
N ASP A 287 -7.22 37.89 -3.48
CA ASP A 287 -8.02 39.10 -3.29
C ASP A 287 -8.19 39.41 -1.81
N PHE A 288 -8.33 38.39 -0.95
CA PHE A 288 -8.35 38.52 0.50
C PHE A 288 -7.04 39.13 1.04
N ALA A 289 -5.91 38.65 0.52
CA ALA A 289 -4.61 39.22 0.91
C ALA A 289 -4.45 40.68 0.46
N ILE A 290 -4.92 41.04 -0.75
CA ILE A 290 -4.96 42.42 -1.26
C ILE A 290 -5.85 43.28 -0.36
N ALA A 291 -7.05 42.78 -0.07
CA ALA A 291 -8.00 43.52 0.76
C ALA A 291 -7.46 43.81 2.15
N LYS A 292 -6.73 42.88 2.76
CA LYS A 292 -6.05 43.12 4.06
C LYS A 292 -5.00 44.21 3.99
N ARG A 293 -4.22 44.28 2.88
CA ARG A 293 -3.19 45.33 2.70
C ARG A 293 -3.79 46.72 2.50
N HIS A 294 -4.94 46.76 1.84
CA HIS A 294 -5.63 48.02 1.47
C HIS A 294 -6.86 48.34 2.33
N ASN A 295 -7.11 47.54 3.39
CA ASN A 295 -8.25 47.70 4.28
C ASN A 295 -9.60 47.78 3.55
N LEU A 296 -9.80 46.92 2.54
CA LEU A 296 -11.04 46.87 1.77
C LEU A 296 -12.11 46.07 2.52
N ALA A 297 -13.39 46.36 2.24
CA ALA A 297 -14.51 45.56 2.69
C ALA A 297 -14.46 44.13 2.07
N MET A 298 -15.05 43.16 2.76
CA MET A 298 -15.06 41.78 2.32
C MET A 298 -16.48 41.21 2.33
N PRO A 299 -17.35 41.64 1.42
CA PRO A 299 -18.73 41.22 1.42
C PRO A 299 -18.88 39.76 0.98
N LEU A 300 -19.49 38.96 1.84
CA LEU A 300 -19.88 37.59 1.50
C LEU A 300 -21.15 37.64 0.67
N ILE A 301 -21.17 36.94 -0.48
CA ILE A 301 -22.27 37.01 -1.47
C ILE A 301 -22.95 35.66 -1.72
N MET A 302 -22.43 34.59 -1.12
CA MET A 302 -23.01 33.26 -1.23
C MET A 302 -23.42 32.73 0.13
N ASN A 303 -24.47 31.89 0.14
CA ASN A 303 -24.86 31.09 1.27
C ASN A 303 -23.97 29.84 1.41
N PRO A 304 -23.95 29.14 2.56
CA PRO A 304 -23.16 27.94 2.76
C PRO A 304 -23.45 26.79 1.77
N ASP A 305 -24.62 26.77 1.14
CA ASP A 305 -24.98 25.78 0.12
C ASP A 305 -24.60 26.18 -1.32
N GLY A 306 -23.87 27.29 -1.49
CA GLY A 306 -23.44 27.81 -2.79
C GLY A 306 -24.51 28.56 -3.56
N THR A 307 -25.67 28.82 -2.96
CA THR A 307 -26.66 29.72 -3.53
C THR A 307 -26.30 31.18 -3.28
N MET A 308 -26.75 32.07 -4.17
CA MET A 308 -26.52 33.52 -4.03
C MET A 308 -27.36 34.10 -2.88
N ASN A 309 -26.77 34.97 -2.07
CA ASN A 309 -27.46 35.58 -0.94
C ASN A 309 -28.22 36.88 -1.32
N GLU A 310 -28.78 37.60 -0.32
CA GLU A 310 -29.57 38.81 -0.51
C GLU A 310 -28.81 39.98 -1.17
N LYS A 311 -27.44 40.01 -1.09
CA LYS A 311 -26.65 41.07 -1.74
C LYS A 311 -26.64 40.95 -3.28
N CYS A 312 -27.08 39.84 -3.81
CA CYS A 312 -27.10 39.58 -5.26
C CYS A 312 -28.43 40.00 -5.90
N GLY A 313 -29.32 40.70 -5.15
CA GLY A 313 -30.57 41.26 -5.63
C GLY A 313 -31.49 40.21 -6.27
N LYS A 314 -31.86 40.39 -7.55
CA LYS A 314 -32.75 39.47 -8.27
C LYS A 314 -32.22 38.04 -8.43
N TYR A 315 -30.93 37.81 -8.20
CA TYR A 315 -30.27 36.49 -8.29
C TYR A 315 -30.26 35.73 -6.93
N LYS A 316 -30.81 36.32 -5.86
CA LYS A 316 -30.94 35.70 -4.54
C LYS A 316 -31.59 34.31 -4.67
N GLY A 317 -30.96 33.30 -4.02
CA GLY A 317 -31.42 31.92 -4.00
C GLY A 317 -31.09 31.11 -5.25
N MET A 318 -30.51 31.70 -6.29
CA MET A 318 -30.03 30.94 -7.44
C MET A 318 -28.73 30.18 -7.09
N ASP A 319 -28.57 28.99 -7.67
CA ASP A 319 -27.29 28.32 -7.69
C ASP A 319 -26.21 29.19 -8.37
N ARG A 320 -25.00 29.18 -7.85
CA ARG A 320 -23.88 30.01 -8.34
C ARG A 320 -23.61 29.88 -9.83
N PHE A 321 -23.75 28.69 -10.42
CA PHE A 321 -23.52 28.47 -11.84
C PHE A 321 -24.69 28.97 -12.68
N ALA A 322 -25.91 28.75 -12.23
CA ALA A 322 -27.10 29.32 -12.87
C ALA A 322 -27.07 30.85 -12.81
N CYS A 323 -26.64 31.42 -11.69
CA CYS A 323 -26.43 32.88 -11.57
C CYS A 323 -25.36 33.39 -12.55
N ARG A 324 -24.24 32.66 -12.71
CA ARG A 324 -23.19 32.99 -13.70
C ARG A 324 -23.76 33.15 -15.08
N ASP A 325 -24.48 32.14 -15.55
CA ASP A 325 -25.04 32.15 -16.91
C ASP A 325 -26.06 33.31 -17.09
N ALA A 326 -26.98 33.48 -16.14
CA ALA A 326 -28.01 34.56 -16.20
C ALA A 326 -27.38 35.97 -16.10
N LEU A 327 -26.32 36.14 -15.30
CA LEU A 327 -25.61 37.41 -15.17
C LEU A 327 -24.86 37.76 -16.47
N VAL A 328 -24.16 36.77 -17.08
CA VAL A 328 -23.47 36.99 -18.35
C VAL A 328 -24.44 37.40 -19.45
N GLU A 329 -25.60 36.73 -19.55
CA GLU A 329 -26.64 37.13 -20.51
C GLU A 329 -27.16 38.55 -20.27
N GLN A 330 -27.33 38.97 -19.00
CA GLN A 330 -27.76 40.32 -18.68
C GLN A 330 -26.70 41.34 -19.08
N ILE A 331 -25.42 41.13 -18.71
CA ILE A 331 -24.32 42.05 -19.03
C ILE A 331 -24.09 42.14 -20.55
N GLU A 332 -24.36 41.08 -21.31
CA GLU A 332 -24.33 41.07 -22.77
C GLU A 332 -25.42 41.98 -23.35
N LYS A 333 -26.68 41.84 -22.84
CA LYS A 333 -27.81 42.71 -23.24
C LYS A 333 -27.53 44.18 -22.93
N ASP A 334 -26.83 44.45 -21.84
CA ASP A 334 -26.45 45.82 -21.45
C ASP A 334 -25.24 46.36 -22.24
N GLY A 335 -24.68 45.56 -23.18
CA GLY A 335 -23.57 45.96 -24.06
C GLY A 335 -22.18 45.99 -23.35
N ASN A 336 -22.07 45.44 -22.15
CA ASN A 336 -20.86 45.45 -21.36
C ASN A 336 -20.03 44.14 -21.45
N LEU A 337 -20.47 43.14 -22.19
CA LEU A 337 -19.68 41.97 -22.54
C LEU A 337 -18.77 42.27 -23.76
N VAL A 338 -17.48 42.04 -23.63
CA VAL A 338 -16.49 42.26 -24.70
C VAL A 338 -16.31 40.99 -25.55
N LYS A 339 -15.99 39.88 -24.88
CA LYS A 339 -15.83 38.55 -25.50
C LYS A 339 -15.92 37.43 -24.46
N ILE A 340 -16.09 36.23 -24.95
CA ILE A 340 -15.96 35.00 -24.18
C ILE A 340 -14.88 34.13 -24.86
N GLU A 341 -13.96 33.55 -24.06
CA GLU A 341 -12.87 32.72 -24.54
C GLU A 341 -12.93 31.37 -23.84
N ASN A 342 -12.88 30.28 -24.59
CA ASN A 342 -12.83 28.96 -24.03
C ASN A 342 -11.40 28.66 -23.50
N ILE A 343 -11.32 28.14 -22.30
CA ILE A 343 -10.04 27.78 -21.65
C ILE A 343 -10.11 26.40 -21.04
N ILE A 344 -8.96 25.83 -20.75
CA ILE A 344 -8.83 24.73 -19.79
C ILE A 344 -8.17 25.31 -18.54
N HIS A 345 -8.79 25.13 -17.40
CA HIS A 345 -8.25 25.66 -16.15
C HIS A 345 -8.34 24.63 -15.01
N ASN A 346 -7.43 24.78 -14.05
CA ASN A 346 -7.33 23.91 -12.91
C ASN A 346 -8.34 24.33 -11.83
N VAL A 347 -9.26 23.42 -11.45
CA VAL A 347 -10.34 23.71 -10.50
C VAL A 347 -10.32 22.70 -9.36
N GLY A 348 -10.39 23.21 -8.13
CA GLY A 348 -10.48 22.41 -6.91
C GLY A 348 -11.83 21.72 -6.78
N HIS A 349 -11.80 20.42 -6.49
CA HIS A 349 -12.98 19.61 -6.21
C HIS A 349 -12.86 18.97 -4.84
N SER A 350 -13.96 18.90 -4.11
CA SER A 350 -14.01 18.13 -2.86
C SER A 350 -13.71 16.65 -3.12
N SER A 351 -12.73 16.09 -2.43
CA SER A 351 -12.44 14.66 -2.50
C SER A 351 -13.56 13.77 -1.96
N ARG A 352 -14.53 14.37 -1.26
CA ARG A 352 -15.65 13.70 -0.60
C ARG A 352 -16.90 13.67 -1.46
N THR A 353 -17.30 14.81 -2.01
CA THR A 353 -18.53 14.96 -2.80
C THR A 353 -18.28 15.05 -4.30
N GLY A 354 -17.06 15.39 -4.72
CA GLY A 354 -16.75 15.74 -6.11
C GLY A 354 -17.24 17.12 -6.53
N ALA A 355 -17.90 17.88 -5.64
CA ALA A 355 -18.36 19.22 -5.92
C ALA A 355 -17.19 20.20 -6.11
N ILE A 356 -17.37 21.21 -6.96
CA ILE A 356 -16.41 22.31 -7.08
C ILE A 356 -16.39 23.06 -5.74
N VAL A 357 -15.18 23.18 -5.19
CA VAL A 357 -14.93 23.87 -3.91
C VAL A 357 -15.07 25.36 -4.07
N GLU A 358 -15.68 26.02 -3.07
CA GLU A 358 -15.77 27.48 -3.00
C GLU A 358 -14.71 28.04 -2.05
N PRO A 359 -13.86 28.99 -2.49
CA PRO A 359 -13.15 29.86 -1.56
C PRO A 359 -14.17 30.70 -0.80
N TYR A 360 -14.25 30.52 0.52
CA TYR A 360 -15.33 31.04 1.35
C TYR A 360 -14.81 31.72 2.60
N LEU A 361 -15.15 32.97 2.81
CA LEU A 361 -14.75 33.72 3.99
C LEU A 361 -15.63 33.32 5.18
N CYS A 362 -15.03 32.72 6.20
CA CYS A 362 -15.74 32.44 7.44
C CYS A 362 -14.79 32.35 8.64
N LYS A 363 -15.37 32.41 9.81
CA LYS A 363 -14.66 32.31 11.10
C LYS A 363 -14.47 30.84 11.44
N GLN A 364 -13.21 30.43 11.63
CA GLN A 364 -12.82 29.06 11.88
C GLN A 364 -11.76 28.98 12.99
N TRP A 365 -11.55 27.76 13.51
CA TRP A 365 -10.46 27.47 14.44
C TRP A 365 -9.24 26.98 13.70
N PHE A 366 -8.07 27.47 14.10
CA PHE A 366 -6.78 27.16 13.48
C PHE A 366 -5.72 26.78 14.49
N VAL A 367 -4.80 25.89 14.08
CA VAL A 367 -3.56 25.59 14.79
C VAL A 367 -2.41 26.31 14.09
N LYS A 368 -1.58 27.05 14.84
CA LYS A 368 -0.32 27.65 14.37
C LYS A 368 0.71 26.54 14.19
N MET A 369 0.92 26.10 12.95
CA MET A 369 1.76 24.94 12.66
C MET A 369 3.26 25.21 12.70
N LYS A 370 3.70 26.42 12.43
CA LYS A 370 5.13 26.75 12.31
C LYS A 370 5.95 26.42 13.57
N PRO A 371 5.52 26.75 14.81
CA PRO A 371 6.27 26.37 16.01
C PRO A 371 6.37 24.85 16.20
N LEU A 372 5.29 24.11 15.88
CA LEU A 372 5.24 22.66 15.99
C LEU A 372 6.17 22.00 14.97
N SER A 373 6.16 22.50 13.74
CA SER A 373 7.04 22.04 12.67
C SER A 373 8.52 22.22 13.03
N GLN A 374 8.90 23.38 13.54
CA GLN A 374 10.28 23.68 13.97
C GLN A 374 10.75 22.76 15.10
N ALA A 375 9.85 22.38 16.02
CA ALA A 375 10.17 21.44 17.09
C ALA A 375 10.47 20.03 16.53
N VAL A 376 9.66 19.56 15.59
CA VAL A 376 9.87 18.27 14.89
C VAL A 376 11.16 18.30 14.08
N ASP A 377 11.38 19.37 13.32
CA ASP A 377 12.59 19.56 12.49
C ASP A 377 13.87 19.44 13.31
N LYS A 378 13.90 20.08 14.48
CA LYS A 378 15.04 20.00 15.41
C LYS A 378 15.36 18.57 15.83
N ILE A 379 14.35 17.76 16.15
CA ILE A 379 14.57 16.34 16.54
C ILE A 379 14.95 15.52 15.31
N GLN A 380 14.34 15.79 14.14
CA GLN A 380 14.64 15.05 12.91
C GLN A 380 16.09 15.23 12.45
N HIS A 381 16.75 16.31 12.82
CA HIS A 381 18.18 16.54 12.60
C HIS A 381 19.10 16.02 13.73
N SER A 382 18.55 15.33 14.73
CA SER A 382 19.29 14.75 15.84
C SER A 382 19.54 13.24 15.71
N LYS A 383 20.18 12.61 16.72
CA LYS A 383 20.34 11.16 16.82
C LYS A 383 19.02 10.44 17.11
N GLU A 384 18.02 11.13 17.63
CA GLU A 384 16.69 10.61 17.97
C GLU A 384 15.70 10.71 16.81
N ARG A 385 16.20 11.01 15.62
CA ARG A 385 15.39 11.13 14.41
C ARG A 385 14.62 9.85 14.08
N THR A 386 13.45 10.02 13.49
CA THR A 386 12.72 8.95 12.82
C THR A 386 13.42 8.55 11.52
N LYS A 387 13.54 7.23 11.29
CA LYS A 387 14.04 6.68 10.03
C LYS A 387 12.87 6.41 9.07
N PHE A 388 13.01 6.83 7.84
CA PHE A 388 12.03 6.52 6.78
C PHE A 388 12.53 5.36 5.93
N PHE A 389 11.65 4.44 5.61
CA PHE A 389 11.91 3.37 4.69
C PHE A 389 10.77 3.27 3.64
N PRO A 390 11.05 3.43 2.34
CA PRO A 390 12.34 3.84 1.74
C PRO A 390 12.81 5.25 2.14
N SER A 391 14.12 5.43 2.19
CA SER A 391 14.75 6.68 2.69
C SER A 391 14.39 7.94 1.91
N ARG A 392 14.00 7.82 0.63
CA ARG A 392 13.58 8.96 -0.22
C ARG A 392 12.42 9.76 0.39
N PHE A 393 11.55 9.13 1.16
CA PHE A 393 10.43 9.80 1.82
C PHE A 393 10.82 10.70 3.00
N SER A 394 12.04 10.58 3.49
CA SER A 394 12.59 11.56 4.45
C SER A 394 12.64 12.96 3.86
N HIS A 395 13.02 13.10 2.58
CA HIS A 395 13.03 14.39 1.90
C HIS A 395 11.60 14.92 1.64
N THR A 396 10.65 14.03 1.36
CA THR A 396 9.24 14.39 1.22
C THR A 396 8.68 14.93 2.53
N PHE A 397 8.97 14.25 3.64
CA PHE A 397 8.57 14.68 4.97
C PHE A 397 9.20 16.03 5.35
N GLN A 398 10.52 16.21 5.11
CA GLN A 398 11.23 17.46 5.38
C GLN A 398 10.64 18.64 4.62
N ARG A 399 10.41 18.48 3.30
CA ARG A 399 9.82 19.55 2.47
C ARG A 399 8.48 20.03 3.03
N TRP A 400 7.69 19.11 3.55
CA TRP A 400 6.41 19.47 4.13
C TRP A 400 6.56 20.22 5.46
N LEU A 401 7.53 19.84 6.32
CA LEU A 401 7.87 20.62 7.52
C LEU A 401 8.21 22.07 7.18
N ASP A 402 8.93 22.29 6.09
CA ASP A 402 9.38 23.61 5.65
C ASP A 402 8.24 24.50 5.12
N THR A 403 7.20 23.89 4.52
CA THR A 403 6.15 24.60 3.79
C THR A 403 4.77 24.54 4.48
N THR A 404 4.69 24.02 5.70
CA THR A 404 3.40 23.86 6.38
C THR A 404 2.76 25.19 6.73
N GLU A 405 1.46 25.31 6.48
CA GLU A 405 0.61 26.46 6.81
C GLU A 405 -0.25 26.16 8.02
N ASP A 406 -0.87 27.21 8.61
CA ASP A 406 -1.80 27.05 9.72
C ASP A 406 -2.95 26.13 9.31
N TRP A 407 -3.30 25.21 10.18
CA TRP A 407 -4.28 24.16 9.94
C TRP A 407 -5.66 24.56 10.46
N CYS A 408 -6.65 24.63 9.56
CA CYS A 408 -8.07 24.77 9.90
C CYS A 408 -8.59 23.46 10.48
N ILE A 409 -8.96 23.48 11.79
CA ILE A 409 -9.36 22.30 12.54
C ILE A 409 -10.86 22.18 12.81
N SER A 410 -11.66 23.20 12.53
CA SER A 410 -13.12 23.16 12.74
C SER A 410 -13.87 22.63 11.52
N ARG A 411 -14.93 21.86 11.77
CA ARG A 411 -15.84 21.30 10.76
C ARG A 411 -17.28 21.49 11.21
N GLN A 412 -18.14 21.95 10.33
CA GLN A 412 -19.56 22.21 10.56
C GLN A 412 -20.36 20.89 10.45
N LEU A 413 -20.01 19.95 11.32
CA LEU A 413 -20.58 18.59 11.38
C LEU A 413 -21.17 18.32 12.76
N TRP A 414 -21.94 17.24 12.86
CA TRP A 414 -22.43 16.75 14.16
C TRP A 414 -21.63 15.53 14.65
N TRP A 415 -21.10 14.70 13.73
CA TRP A 415 -20.33 13.52 14.05
C TRP A 415 -18.84 13.83 14.16
N GLY A 416 -18.30 13.70 15.39
CA GLY A 416 -16.90 13.96 15.72
C GLY A 416 -16.71 14.52 17.12
N HIS A 417 -15.47 14.89 17.45
CA HIS A 417 -15.12 15.54 18.70
C HIS A 417 -15.61 16.97 18.69
N ARG A 418 -16.60 17.28 19.51
CA ARG A 418 -17.12 18.65 19.62
C ARG A 418 -16.07 19.58 20.22
N ILE A 419 -15.92 20.77 19.64
CA ILE A 419 -14.93 21.76 20.10
C ILE A 419 -15.20 22.13 21.56
N PRO A 420 -14.21 22.04 22.47
CA PRO A 420 -14.40 22.22 23.92
C PRO A 420 -14.34 23.69 24.33
N VAL A 421 -15.01 24.55 23.58
CA VAL A 421 -15.11 25.99 23.83
C VAL A 421 -16.56 26.35 24.12
N TYR A 422 -16.76 27.16 25.15
CA TYR A 422 -18.07 27.50 25.69
C TYR A 422 -18.19 29.00 25.77
N THR A 423 -19.35 29.54 25.43
CA THR A 423 -19.66 30.96 25.59
C THR A 423 -20.72 31.12 26.65
N ASP A 424 -20.44 31.92 27.67
CA ASP A 424 -21.41 32.27 28.73
C ASP A 424 -22.59 33.04 28.11
N LYS A 425 -23.81 32.56 28.33
CA LYS A 425 -25.03 33.12 27.73
C LYS A 425 -25.37 34.53 28.18
N VAL A 426 -24.86 34.95 29.35
CA VAL A 426 -25.12 36.24 29.97
C VAL A 426 -24.02 37.24 29.70
N THR A 427 -22.75 36.81 29.90
CA THR A 427 -21.61 37.70 29.79
C THR A 427 -20.96 37.73 28.43
N GLY A 428 -21.18 36.68 27.63
CA GLY A 428 -20.48 36.47 26.36
C GLY A 428 -19.03 36.05 26.53
N GLU A 429 -18.58 35.73 27.72
CA GLU A 429 -17.21 35.26 28.00
C GLU A 429 -16.99 33.91 27.36
N VAL A 430 -15.80 33.75 26.70
CA VAL A 430 -15.41 32.51 26.03
C VAL A 430 -14.47 31.71 26.92
N ILE A 431 -14.83 30.47 27.23
CA ILE A 431 -14.13 29.59 28.16
C ILE A 431 -13.74 28.30 27.41
N CYS A 432 -12.47 27.90 27.42
CA CYS A 432 -12.03 26.59 26.97
C CYS A 432 -11.97 25.62 28.14
N SER A 433 -12.70 24.49 28.10
CA SER A 433 -12.80 23.53 29.18
C SER A 433 -12.65 22.09 28.71
N GLU A 434 -11.82 21.29 29.42
CA GLU A 434 -11.67 19.85 29.16
C GLU A 434 -12.91 19.04 29.57
N THR A 435 -13.70 19.60 30.48
CA THR A 435 -14.94 18.98 30.99
C THR A 435 -16.14 19.75 30.49
N PRO A 436 -17.25 19.06 30.12
CA PRO A 436 -18.47 19.72 29.75
C PRO A 436 -18.98 20.70 30.78
N LEU A 437 -19.37 21.90 30.36
CA LEU A 437 -19.98 22.91 31.22
C LEU A 437 -21.51 22.82 31.20
N ASP A 438 -22.18 23.40 32.19
CA ASP A 438 -23.63 23.39 32.33
C ASP A 438 -24.34 24.04 31.12
N PRO A 439 -25.08 23.26 30.30
CA PRO A 439 -25.72 23.77 29.09
C PRO A 439 -26.83 24.79 29.33
N THR A 440 -27.27 24.94 30.57
CA THR A 440 -28.20 26.01 30.95
C THR A 440 -27.54 27.38 30.99
N LYS A 441 -26.25 27.45 31.27
CA LYS A 441 -25.46 28.68 31.43
C LYS A 441 -24.56 28.97 30.24
N TYR A 442 -24.11 27.91 29.53
CA TYR A 442 -23.09 28.02 28.51
C TYR A 442 -23.57 27.40 27.19
N ASP A 443 -23.25 28.05 26.10
CA ASP A 443 -23.40 27.49 24.74
C ASP A 443 -22.04 26.92 24.29
N GLN A 444 -21.98 25.63 24.04
CA GLN A 444 -20.80 25.00 23.47
C GLN A 444 -20.72 25.28 21.97
N ASP A 445 -19.51 25.52 21.45
CA ASP A 445 -19.24 25.67 20.02
C ASP A 445 -19.94 24.52 19.25
N PRO A 446 -20.73 24.84 18.19
CA PRO A 446 -21.50 23.83 17.48
C PRO A 446 -20.65 22.91 16.61
N ASP A 447 -19.43 23.33 16.25
CA ASP A 447 -18.54 22.61 15.34
C ASP A 447 -17.82 21.45 16.03
N VAL A 448 -17.35 20.53 15.21
CA VAL A 448 -16.46 19.43 15.62
C VAL A 448 -15.05 19.63 15.06
N LEU A 449 -14.09 18.92 15.63
CA LEU A 449 -12.71 18.92 15.15
C LEU A 449 -12.55 18.06 13.89
N ASP A 450 -11.61 18.43 13.04
CA ASP A 450 -11.12 17.62 11.94
C ASP A 450 -10.69 16.22 12.46
N THR A 451 -11.05 15.16 11.74
CA THR A 451 -10.72 13.76 12.11
C THR A 451 -9.24 13.56 12.35
N TRP A 452 -8.39 14.28 11.61
CA TRP A 452 -6.94 14.17 11.76
C TRP A 452 -6.40 14.76 13.07
N PHE A 453 -7.19 15.56 13.77
CA PHE A 453 -6.83 16.08 15.08
C PHE A 453 -6.77 14.97 16.13
N SER A 454 -7.75 14.07 16.15
CA SER A 454 -7.73 12.89 17.02
C SER A 454 -6.80 11.80 16.53
N SER A 455 -6.77 11.55 15.20
CA SER A 455 -5.91 10.51 14.61
C SER A 455 -4.41 10.82 14.76
N GLY A 456 -4.03 12.10 14.86
CA GLY A 456 -2.66 12.53 15.17
C GLY A 456 -2.17 12.09 16.55
N LEU A 457 -3.08 11.85 17.50
CA LEU A 457 -2.75 11.41 18.85
C LEU A 457 -2.56 9.89 18.98
N ALA A 458 -2.91 9.12 17.96
CA ALA A 458 -2.95 7.66 18.00
C ALA A 458 -1.74 6.97 18.65
N PRO A 459 -0.47 7.34 18.37
CA PRO A 459 0.70 6.63 18.92
C PRO A 459 0.78 6.60 20.43
N PHE A 460 0.20 7.57 21.12
CA PHE A 460 0.28 7.68 22.58
C PHE A 460 -1.10 7.71 23.25
N ALA A 461 -2.10 8.35 22.67
CA ALA A 461 -3.44 8.37 23.27
C ALA A 461 -4.13 7.00 23.26
N PHE A 462 -3.90 6.16 22.22
CA PHE A 462 -4.38 4.78 22.22
C PHE A 462 -3.73 3.93 23.33
N MET A 463 -2.60 4.36 23.87
CA MET A 463 -1.90 3.71 24.99
C MET A 463 -2.21 4.33 26.35
N GLY A 464 -3.27 5.16 26.44
CA GLY A 464 -3.80 5.69 27.70
C GLY A 464 -3.34 7.09 28.08
N TRP A 465 -2.55 7.80 27.23
CA TRP A 465 -2.24 9.21 27.47
C TRP A 465 -3.52 10.07 27.43
N PRO A 466 -3.68 11.12 28.30
CA PRO A 466 -2.67 11.78 29.14
C PRO A 466 -2.42 11.09 30.49
N GLU A 467 -3.19 10.08 30.86
CA GLU A 467 -2.92 9.30 32.07
C GLU A 467 -1.63 8.48 31.87
N THR A 468 -0.92 8.22 33.00
CA THR A 468 0.32 7.45 32.93
C THR A 468 0.05 5.96 33.02
N ASP A 469 -0.29 5.33 31.89
CA ASP A 469 -0.55 3.90 31.79
C ASP A 469 0.75 3.09 31.66
N GLU A 470 0.76 1.86 32.18
CA GLU A 470 1.87 0.91 32.02
C GLU A 470 2.09 0.52 30.54
N MET A 471 1.03 0.52 29.73
CA MET A 471 1.13 0.28 28.28
C MET A 471 1.89 1.40 27.59
N LEU A 472 1.58 2.68 27.92
CA LEU A 472 2.31 3.85 27.41
C LEU A 472 3.78 3.79 27.79
N LYS A 473 4.09 3.57 29.08
CA LYS A 473 5.47 3.48 29.56
C LYS A 473 6.28 2.41 28.85
N ARG A 474 5.66 1.27 28.54
CA ARG A 474 6.34 0.13 27.95
C ARG A 474 6.49 0.25 26.43
N TYR A 475 5.41 0.57 25.70
CA TYR A 475 5.36 0.42 24.25
C TYR A 475 5.59 1.72 23.47
N TYR A 476 5.48 2.88 24.10
CA TYR A 476 5.80 4.16 23.47
C TYR A 476 7.28 4.53 23.60
N PRO A 477 7.92 5.15 22.60
CA PRO A 477 7.44 5.34 21.24
C PRO A 477 7.35 4.02 20.46
N LEU A 478 6.52 4.01 19.39
CA LEU A 478 6.37 2.88 18.50
C LEU A 478 7.70 2.49 17.86
N ASP A 479 7.92 1.19 17.66
CA ASP A 479 9.14 0.72 16.98
C ASP A 479 9.02 0.89 15.47
N VAL A 480 7.82 0.69 14.92
CA VAL A 480 7.52 0.96 13.52
C VAL A 480 6.11 1.50 13.34
N MET A 481 5.97 2.47 12.44
CA MET A 481 4.72 2.93 11.86
C MET A 481 4.71 2.47 10.41
N VAL A 482 3.64 1.78 9.99
CA VAL A 482 3.44 1.30 8.60
C VAL A 482 2.22 1.99 8.03
N THR A 483 2.35 2.54 6.83
CA THR A 483 1.21 3.16 6.13
C THR A 483 1.51 3.37 4.65
N GLY A 484 0.49 3.74 3.85
CA GLY A 484 0.67 4.19 2.47
C GLY A 484 1.44 5.50 2.40
N TYR A 485 2.23 5.68 1.35
CA TYR A 485 3.01 6.91 1.16
C TYR A 485 2.14 8.16 0.94
N ASP A 486 0.89 7.98 0.56
CA ASP A 486 -0.06 9.07 0.24
C ASP A 486 -0.59 9.80 1.47
N ILE A 487 -0.48 9.21 2.66
CA ILE A 487 -0.93 9.84 3.92
C ILE A 487 0.22 10.29 4.83
N ILE A 488 1.43 10.49 4.30
CA ILE A 488 2.55 11.06 5.06
C ILE A 488 2.15 12.41 5.67
N PHE A 489 1.52 13.28 4.90
CA PHE A 489 1.14 14.63 5.31
C PHE A 489 -0.06 14.63 6.25
N PHE A 490 -1.03 13.78 5.94
CA PHE A 490 -2.29 13.71 6.70
C PHE A 490 -2.09 13.13 8.09
N TRP A 491 -1.26 12.09 8.20
CA TRP A 491 -1.17 11.31 9.41
C TRP A 491 0.23 11.28 10.04
N VAL A 492 1.25 10.87 9.29
CA VAL A 492 2.61 10.71 9.86
C VAL A 492 3.14 12.03 10.43
N ALA A 493 2.97 13.13 9.70
CA ALA A 493 3.45 14.42 10.14
C ALA A 493 2.66 14.96 11.33
N ARG A 494 1.34 14.78 11.37
CA ARG A 494 0.51 15.20 12.49
C ARG A 494 0.85 14.43 13.76
N MET A 495 1.00 13.10 13.66
CA MET A 495 1.50 12.30 14.78
C MET A 495 2.87 12.78 15.29
N ALA A 496 3.76 13.21 14.38
CA ALA A 496 5.07 13.74 14.77
C ALA A 496 4.94 15.08 15.52
N PHE A 497 4.06 15.98 15.08
CA PHE A 497 3.82 17.25 15.75
C PHE A 497 3.31 17.03 17.17
N ASP A 498 2.25 16.25 17.30
CA ASP A 498 1.62 16.00 18.59
C ASP A 498 2.54 15.20 19.51
N GLY A 499 3.20 14.17 18.98
CA GLY A 499 4.15 13.36 19.73
C GLY A 499 5.30 14.20 20.29
N VAL A 500 5.92 15.05 19.46
CA VAL A 500 7.01 15.92 19.91
C VAL A 500 6.52 16.96 20.91
N HIS A 501 5.37 17.59 20.63
CA HIS A 501 4.86 18.66 21.51
C HIS A 501 4.47 18.15 22.90
N PHE A 502 3.76 17.03 22.98
CA PHE A 502 3.20 16.52 24.23
C PHE A 502 4.09 15.52 24.98
N THR A 503 5.02 14.84 24.27
CA THR A 503 5.88 13.83 24.89
C THR A 503 7.38 14.12 24.78
N ASN A 504 7.77 15.19 24.09
CA ASN A 504 9.17 15.54 23.79
C ASN A 504 9.95 14.44 23.05
N LYS A 505 9.26 13.56 22.30
CA LYS A 505 9.84 12.45 21.56
C LYS A 505 9.16 12.29 20.21
N MET A 506 9.93 11.84 19.20
CA MET A 506 9.31 11.31 17.98
C MET A 506 8.45 10.10 18.35
N PRO A 507 7.18 10.02 17.87
CA PRO A 507 6.24 8.98 18.29
C PRO A 507 6.56 7.59 17.74
N PHE A 508 7.49 7.49 16.79
CA PHE A 508 7.92 6.24 16.15
C PHE A 508 9.40 6.30 15.77
N LYS A 509 10.10 5.17 15.90
CA LYS A 509 11.52 5.03 15.54
C LYS A 509 11.72 4.90 14.03
N THR A 510 10.82 4.17 13.37
CA THR A 510 10.85 3.93 11.92
C THR A 510 9.47 4.15 11.32
N VAL A 511 9.43 4.76 10.14
CA VAL A 511 8.24 4.82 9.28
C VAL A 511 8.51 3.96 8.04
N TYR A 512 7.74 2.89 7.89
CA TYR A 512 7.73 2.05 6.70
C TYR A 512 6.56 2.46 5.81
N LEU A 513 6.87 2.84 4.56
CA LEU A 513 5.89 3.32 3.59
C LEU A 513 5.77 2.33 2.44
N HIS A 514 4.57 1.80 2.26
CA HIS A 514 4.25 0.95 1.13
C HIS A 514 3.59 1.74 -0.01
N GLY A 515 3.57 1.15 -1.22
CA GLY A 515 2.86 1.68 -2.37
C GLY A 515 1.38 1.30 -2.37
N LEU A 516 0.62 1.94 -3.25
CA LEU A 516 -0.81 1.70 -3.41
C LEU A 516 -1.08 0.49 -4.31
N ILE A 517 -2.22 -0.16 -4.10
CA ILE A 517 -2.70 -1.19 -5.02
C ILE A 517 -3.36 -0.53 -6.23
N ARG A 518 -3.01 -1.04 -7.41
CA ARG A 518 -3.62 -0.66 -8.68
C ARG A 518 -4.24 -1.87 -9.36
N ASP A 519 -5.16 -1.64 -10.29
CA ASP A 519 -5.69 -2.73 -11.11
C ASP A 519 -4.61 -3.30 -12.07
N SER A 520 -4.92 -4.39 -12.76
CA SER A 520 -3.99 -5.04 -13.71
C SER A 520 -3.52 -4.14 -14.87
N GLN A 521 -4.17 -2.99 -15.08
CA GLN A 521 -3.80 -1.99 -16.08
C GLN A 521 -3.04 -0.80 -15.46
N GLY A 522 -2.72 -0.84 -14.17
CA GLY A 522 -2.01 0.21 -13.46
C GLY A 522 -2.87 1.41 -13.05
N ARG A 523 -4.20 1.34 -13.19
CA ARG A 523 -5.11 2.43 -12.82
C ARG A 523 -5.44 2.37 -11.33
N LYS A 524 -5.67 3.53 -10.72
CA LYS A 524 -6.17 3.63 -9.34
C LYS A 524 -7.54 2.92 -9.25
N MET A 525 -7.70 2.08 -8.22
CA MET A 525 -8.99 1.44 -7.94
C MET A 525 -9.97 2.46 -7.38
N SER A 526 -11.21 2.46 -7.91
CA SER A 526 -12.29 3.30 -7.41
C SER A 526 -13.65 2.62 -7.62
N LYS A 527 -14.64 3.00 -6.79
CA LYS A 527 -16.00 2.50 -6.93
C LYS A 527 -16.63 2.95 -8.25
N SER A 528 -16.29 4.16 -8.73
CA SER A 528 -16.80 4.71 -9.99
C SER A 528 -16.30 3.98 -11.24
N LEU A 529 -15.09 3.39 -11.17
CA LEU A 529 -14.54 2.58 -12.27
C LEU A 529 -14.96 1.10 -12.18
N GLY A 530 -15.59 0.67 -11.07
CA GLY A 530 -15.98 -0.72 -10.86
C GLY A 530 -14.81 -1.72 -10.85
N ASN A 531 -13.58 -1.23 -10.64
CA ASN A 531 -12.35 -2.04 -10.63
C ASN A 531 -11.84 -2.35 -9.21
N GLY A 532 -12.65 -2.08 -8.17
CA GLY A 532 -12.34 -2.43 -6.79
C GLY A 532 -12.38 -3.94 -6.58
N ILE A 533 -11.44 -4.46 -5.78
CA ILE A 533 -11.37 -5.89 -5.41
C ILE A 533 -11.77 -5.99 -3.93
N ASP A 534 -12.77 -6.84 -3.65
CA ASP A 534 -13.14 -7.20 -2.29
C ASP A 534 -12.21 -8.31 -1.78
N PRO A 535 -11.56 -8.13 -0.61
CA PRO A 535 -10.75 -9.19 0.00
C PRO A 535 -11.50 -10.50 0.24
N PHE A 536 -12.78 -10.46 0.59
CA PHE A 536 -13.58 -11.67 0.81
C PHE A 536 -13.73 -12.50 -0.46
N ASP A 537 -13.99 -11.87 -1.61
CA ASP A 537 -14.07 -12.57 -2.90
C ASP A 537 -12.76 -13.28 -3.24
N VAL A 538 -11.63 -12.63 -2.94
CA VAL A 538 -10.30 -13.22 -3.17
C VAL A 538 -10.04 -14.38 -2.21
N ILE A 539 -10.37 -14.23 -0.93
CA ILE A 539 -10.21 -15.28 0.09
C ILE A 539 -11.09 -16.49 -0.26
N ASP A 540 -12.34 -16.27 -0.62
CA ASP A 540 -13.27 -17.36 -0.97
C ASP A 540 -12.78 -18.15 -2.19
N LYS A 541 -12.19 -17.47 -3.18
CA LYS A 541 -11.74 -18.07 -4.44
C LYS A 541 -10.37 -18.72 -4.36
N TYR A 542 -9.43 -18.13 -3.62
CA TYR A 542 -8.01 -18.50 -3.64
C TYR A 542 -7.44 -18.90 -2.29
N GLY A 543 -8.11 -18.56 -1.18
CA GLY A 543 -7.64 -18.69 0.19
C GLY A 543 -6.87 -17.45 0.68
N CYS A 544 -6.89 -17.22 1.98
CA CYS A 544 -6.25 -16.08 2.65
C CYS A 544 -4.74 -16.05 2.41
N ASP A 545 -4.05 -17.18 2.59
CA ASP A 545 -2.59 -17.25 2.40
C ASP A 545 -2.15 -16.91 0.98
N ALA A 546 -2.93 -17.33 -0.03
CA ALA A 546 -2.66 -16.98 -1.42
C ALA A 546 -2.81 -15.47 -1.67
N MET A 547 -3.80 -14.83 -1.07
CA MET A 547 -3.97 -13.38 -1.13
C MET A 547 -2.81 -12.67 -0.43
N ARG A 548 -2.45 -13.04 0.81
CA ARG A 548 -1.34 -12.46 1.58
C ARG A 548 -0.02 -12.57 0.82
N TRP A 549 0.26 -13.75 0.24
CA TRP A 549 1.45 -13.97 -0.58
C TRP A 549 1.47 -13.09 -1.83
N ALA A 550 0.37 -13.02 -2.58
CA ALA A 550 0.28 -12.20 -3.79
C ALA A 550 0.49 -10.71 -3.50
N LEU A 551 -0.06 -10.21 -2.39
CA LEU A 551 0.04 -8.81 -1.98
C LEU A 551 1.46 -8.39 -1.57
N THR A 552 2.33 -9.32 -1.16
CA THR A 552 3.62 -9.02 -0.53
C THR A 552 4.82 -9.53 -1.33
N SER A 553 4.72 -10.67 -2.02
CA SER A 553 5.85 -11.29 -2.71
C SER A 553 6.35 -10.54 -3.94
N SER A 554 5.49 -9.77 -4.60
CA SER A 554 5.84 -8.99 -5.81
C SER A 554 6.03 -7.50 -5.52
N GLY A 555 5.79 -7.05 -4.28
CA GLY A 555 5.87 -5.66 -3.87
C GLY A 555 7.30 -5.20 -3.60
N ALA A 556 7.61 -3.96 -3.99
CA ALA A 556 8.79 -3.26 -3.52
C ALA A 556 8.37 -2.08 -2.63
N PRO A 557 9.10 -1.77 -1.55
CA PRO A 557 8.75 -0.70 -0.64
C PRO A 557 8.54 0.64 -1.34
N GLY A 558 7.41 1.30 -1.05
CA GLY A 558 7.04 2.61 -1.59
C GLY A 558 6.73 2.64 -3.09
N LEU A 559 6.57 1.50 -3.76
CA LEU A 559 6.13 1.41 -5.14
C LEU A 559 4.72 0.82 -5.23
N ASP A 560 3.93 1.37 -6.15
CA ASP A 560 2.59 0.86 -6.43
C ASP A 560 2.64 -0.57 -6.98
N LEU A 561 1.65 -1.38 -6.60
CA LEU A 561 1.55 -2.79 -6.99
C LEU A 561 0.33 -3.00 -7.90
N PRO A 562 0.52 -3.23 -9.20
CA PRO A 562 -0.55 -3.74 -10.05
C PRO A 562 -0.90 -5.18 -9.66
N ILE A 563 -2.19 -5.45 -9.42
CA ILE A 563 -2.66 -6.78 -9.01
C ILE A 563 -3.90 -7.20 -9.77
N GLY A 564 -4.00 -8.50 -10.02
CA GLY A 564 -5.14 -9.12 -10.69
C GLY A 564 -5.15 -10.63 -10.51
N ASP A 565 -6.11 -11.32 -11.12
CA ASP A 565 -6.39 -12.75 -10.99
C ASP A 565 -5.14 -13.64 -11.20
N ARG A 566 -4.24 -13.26 -12.12
CA ARG A 566 -3.01 -14.00 -12.38
C ARG A 566 -2.09 -14.07 -11.15
N ASN A 567 -2.00 -12.97 -10.38
CA ASN A 567 -1.17 -12.93 -9.18
C ASN A 567 -1.70 -13.89 -8.11
N PHE A 568 -3.02 -13.89 -7.88
CA PHE A 568 -3.66 -14.78 -6.91
C PHE A 568 -3.59 -16.25 -7.34
N THR A 569 -3.78 -16.55 -8.64
CA THR A 569 -3.63 -17.90 -9.19
C THR A 569 -2.21 -18.43 -8.97
N SER A 570 -1.19 -17.63 -9.30
CA SER A 570 0.22 -18.03 -9.09
C SER A 570 0.54 -18.25 -7.61
N ALA A 571 -0.01 -17.42 -6.74
CA ALA A 571 0.15 -17.57 -5.30
C ALA A 571 -0.51 -18.86 -4.78
N ARG A 572 -1.73 -19.17 -5.20
CA ARG A 572 -2.41 -20.43 -4.87
C ARG A 572 -1.60 -21.65 -5.33
N ASP A 573 -1.04 -21.59 -6.53
CA ASP A 573 -0.23 -22.69 -7.07
C ASP A 573 1.07 -22.87 -6.25
N PHE A 574 1.67 -21.78 -5.77
CA PHE A 574 2.78 -21.84 -4.81
C PHE A 574 2.36 -22.50 -3.50
N ILE A 575 1.24 -22.11 -2.91
CA ILE A 575 0.69 -22.70 -1.69
C ILE A 575 0.48 -24.23 -1.86
N ASN A 576 -0.11 -24.65 -2.99
CA ASN A 576 -0.28 -26.06 -3.31
C ASN A 576 1.06 -26.80 -3.47
N LYS A 577 2.10 -26.15 -3.99
CA LYS A 577 3.44 -26.73 -4.07
C LYS A 577 4.03 -26.97 -2.69
N VAL A 578 3.91 -25.99 -1.79
CA VAL A 578 4.34 -26.13 -0.38
C VAL A 578 3.63 -27.32 0.29
N TRP A 579 2.31 -27.40 0.14
CA TRP A 579 1.50 -28.50 0.66
C TRP A 579 1.98 -29.87 0.18
N ASN A 580 2.14 -30.03 -1.12
CA ASN A 580 2.52 -31.30 -1.71
C ASN A 580 3.97 -31.72 -1.34
N ALA A 581 4.90 -30.78 -1.26
CA ALA A 581 6.26 -31.03 -0.78
C ALA A 581 6.25 -31.49 0.68
N SER A 582 5.48 -30.82 1.54
CA SER A 582 5.34 -31.16 2.95
C SER A 582 4.70 -32.53 3.14
N ARG A 583 3.63 -32.82 2.38
CA ARG A 583 2.99 -34.15 2.41
C ARG A 583 3.96 -35.26 2.03
N TYR A 584 4.79 -35.04 1.02
CA TYR A 584 5.81 -36.01 0.62
C TYR A 584 6.85 -36.21 1.74
N VAL A 585 7.38 -35.13 2.33
CA VAL A 585 8.34 -35.20 3.44
C VAL A 585 7.75 -35.98 4.63
N LEU A 586 6.53 -35.62 5.04
CA LEU A 586 5.88 -36.27 6.18
C LEU A 586 5.61 -37.76 5.92
N SER A 587 5.31 -38.15 4.69
CA SER A 587 5.15 -39.58 4.32
C SER A 587 6.46 -40.37 4.46
N ILE A 588 7.63 -39.73 4.32
CA ILE A 588 8.94 -40.37 4.53
C ILE A 588 9.30 -40.42 6.00
N ILE A 589 9.05 -39.32 6.72
CA ILE A 589 9.43 -39.21 8.14
C ILE A 589 8.63 -40.17 9.00
N GLY A 590 7.30 -40.24 8.80
CA GLY A 590 6.36 -41.01 9.64
C GLY A 590 5.93 -40.29 10.91
N ASP A 591 4.81 -40.74 11.48
CA ASP A 591 4.08 -40.03 12.54
C ASP A 591 4.82 -40.03 13.91
N ASP A 592 5.58 -41.07 14.22
CA ASP A 592 6.24 -41.26 15.52
C ASP A 592 7.74 -40.84 15.49
N PHE A 593 8.16 -40.11 14.47
CA PHE A 593 9.55 -39.77 14.28
C PHE A 593 10.01 -38.72 15.29
N ILE A 594 11.14 -39.01 15.96
CA ILE A 594 11.85 -38.06 16.83
C ILE A 594 13.16 -37.68 16.16
N PRO A 595 13.35 -36.40 15.78
CA PRO A 595 14.62 -35.97 15.15
C PRO A 595 15.81 -36.15 16.08
N MET A 596 16.91 -36.59 15.54
CA MET A 596 18.18 -36.73 16.30
C MET A 596 18.99 -35.45 16.26
N LYS A 597 19.92 -35.28 17.20
CA LYS A 597 20.93 -34.23 17.11
C LYS A 597 21.89 -34.53 15.96
N LEU A 598 21.93 -33.70 14.94
CA LEU A 598 22.82 -33.82 13.80
C LEU A 598 24.25 -33.40 14.18
N ASN A 599 25.23 -34.06 13.54
CA ASN A 599 26.64 -33.68 13.56
C ASN A 599 27.13 -33.53 12.11
N SER A 600 27.82 -32.44 11.81
CA SER A 600 28.28 -32.14 10.45
C SER A 600 29.18 -33.23 9.84
N LYS A 601 29.86 -34.03 10.68
CA LYS A 601 30.74 -35.16 10.25
C LYS A 601 29.95 -36.37 9.74
N ASP A 602 28.69 -36.49 10.16
CA ASP A 602 27.83 -37.63 9.82
C ASP A 602 27.01 -37.40 8.55
N LEU A 603 27.02 -36.16 8.04
CA LEU A 603 26.23 -35.76 6.88
C LEU A 603 26.81 -36.27 5.57
N SER A 604 25.98 -36.76 4.68
CA SER A 604 26.34 -36.91 3.26
C SER A 604 26.55 -35.53 2.61
N PHE A 605 27.20 -35.50 1.44
CA PHE A 605 27.32 -34.22 0.71
C PHE A 605 25.96 -33.63 0.34
N ALA A 606 24.96 -34.47 0.02
CA ALA A 606 23.60 -34.04 -0.31
C ALA A 606 22.91 -33.38 0.90
N ASP A 607 23.06 -33.99 2.09
CA ASP A 607 22.53 -33.42 3.35
C ASP A 607 23.20 -32.09 3.69
N GLY A 608 24.56 -32.08 3.57
CA GLY A 608 25.34 -30.86 3.78
C GLY A 608 25.03 -29.75 2.77
N TYR A 609 24.74 -30.10 1.51
CA TYR A 609 24.33 -29.15 0.47
C TYR A 609 23.04 -28.42 0.83
N ILE A 610 21.98 -29.19 1.13
CA ILE A 610 20.70 -28.56 1.45
C ILE A 610 20.73 -27.72 2.73
N LEU A 611 21.47 -28.17 3.76
CA LEU A 611 21.67 -27.41 4.99
C LEU A 611 22.51 -26.14 4.76
N ALA A 612 23.47 -26.13 3.84
CA ALA A 612 24.19 -24.93 3.43
C ALA A 612 23.27 -23.95 2.73
N LYS A 613 22.44 -24.43 1.79
CA LYS A 613 21.43 -23.61 1.10
C LYS A 613 20.38 -23.06 2.06
N LEU A 614 19.93 -23.86 3.02
CA LEU A 614 19.03 -23.42 4.09
C LEU A 614 19.66 -22.29 4.92
N ASN A 615 20.93 -22.42 5.30
CA ASN A 615 21.65 -21.37 6.03
C ASN A 615 21.77 -20.06 5.24
N GLU A 616 22.02 -20.14 3.92
CA GLU A 616 22.01 -18.97 3.03
C GLU A 616 20.62 -18.31 3.01
N THR A 617 19.58 -19.12 2.87
CA THR A 617 18.20 -18.67 2.86
C THR A 617 17.79 -18.01 4.18
N ILE A 618 18.07 -18.64 5.33
CA ILE A 618 17.78 -18.07 6.66
C ILE A 618 18.46 -16.69 6.80
N ARG A 619 19.73 -16.56 6.42
CA ARG A 619 20.46 -15.28 6.46
C ARG A 619 19.84 -14.25 5.52
N GLY A 620 19.52 -14.64 4.28
CA GLY A 620 18.88 -13.78 3.28
C GLY A 620 17.51 -13.28 3.71
N VAL A 621 16.65 -14.19 4.16
CA VAL A 621 15.31 -13.86 4.67
C VAL A 621 15.40 -12.93 5.90
N THR A 622 16.21 -13.29 6.89
CA THR A 622 16.38 -12.48 8.11
C THR A 622 16.86 -11.07 7.80
N HIS A 623 17.86 -10.94 6.91
CA HIS A 623 18.41 -9.63 6.51
C HIS A 623 17.33 -8.74 5.85
N ASN A 624 16.54 -9.32 4.94
CA ASN A 624 15.51 -8.59 4.22
C ASN A 624 14.30 -8.27 5.12
N MET A 625 13.90 -9.19 6.01
CA MET A 625 12.85 -8.93 7.00
C MET A 625 13.23 -7.80 7.97
N ASP A 626 14.47 -7.74 8.43
CA ASP A 626 14.94 -6.66 9.30
C ASP A 626 15.05 -5.31 8.58
N LYS A 627 14.99 -5.30 7.24
CA LYS A 627 14.95 -4.10 6.38
C LYS A 627 13.58 -3.83 5.76
N PHE A 628 12.54 -4.53 6.14
CA PHE A 628 11.19 -4.40 5.56
C PHE A 628 11.12 -4.70 4.04
N GLU A 629 12.10 -5.43 3.49
CA GLU A 629 12.15 -5.88 2.10
C GLU A 629 11.39 -7.21 1.94
N HIS A 630 10.07 -7.20 2.22
CA HIS A 630 9.26 -8.43 2.28
C HIS A 630 9.23 -9.18 0.95
N GLY A 631 9.20 -8.46 -0.19
CA GLY A 631 9.28 -9.07 -1.51
C GLY A 631 10.59 -9.82 -1.75
N GLN A 632 11.72 -9.27 -1.29
CA GLN A 632 13.01 -9.96 -1.39
C GLN A 632 13.09 -11.15 -0.42
N ALA A 633 12.58 -11.00 0.79
CA ALA A 633 12.52 -12.09 1.76
C ALA A 633 11.70 -13.28 1.21
N SER A 634 10.53 -13.01 0.65
CA SER A 634 9.68 -14.03 0.03
C SER A 634 10.35 -14.71 -1.16
N LYS A 635 11.13 -13.96 -1.96
CA LYS A 635 11.89 -14.51 -3.08
C LYS A 635 12.92 -15.53 -2.62
N TYR A 636 13.68 -15.28 -1.53
CA TYR A 636 14.61 -16.25 -0.96
C TYR A 636 13.91 -17.55 -0.55
N ILE A 637 12.72 -17.45 0.05
CA ILE A 637 11.91 -18.63 0.44
C ILE A 637 11.46 -19.39 -0.81
N TYR A 638 10.95 -18.67 -1.80
CA TYR A 638 10.46 -19.23 -3.05
C TYR A 638 11.56 -19.98 -3.82
N ASP A 639 12.69 -19.32 -4.05
CA ASP A 639 13.81 -19.89 -4.79
C ASP A 639 14.36 -21.14 -4.07
N PHE A 640 14.50 -21.08 -2.74
CA PHE A 640 14.93 -22.24 -1.95
C PHE A 640 13.97 -23.42 -2.09
N LEU A 641 12.65 -23.14 -1.95
CA LEU A 641 11.62 -24.20 -2.05
C LEU A 641 11.58 -24.83 -3.43
N TYR A 642 11.56 -24.03 -4.50
CA TYR A 642 11.43 -24.54 -5.86
C TYR A 642 12.70 -25.20 -6.36
N ASP A 643 13.82 -24.50 -6.25
CA ASP A 643 15.07 -24.94 -6.88
C ASP A 643 15.83 -25.93 -6.02
N ASN A 644 16.10 -25.56 -4.75
CA ASN A 644 17.00 -26.36 -3.93
C ASN A 644 16.28 -27.51 -3.22
N PHE A 645 15.12 -27.23 -2.61
CA PHE A 645 14.43 -28.27 -1.84
C PHE A 645 13.63 -29.21 -2.75
N CYS A 646 12.63 -28.69 -3.49
CA CYS A 646 11.77 -29.53 -4.34
C CYS A 646 12.50 -30.02 -5.61
N GLY A 647 13.29 -29.14 -6.24
CA GLY A 647 13.95 -29.46 -7.51
C GLY A 647 15.14 -30.42 -7.37
N GLU A 648 15.80 -30.40 -6.23
CA GLU A 648 17.05 -31.13 -6.00
C GLU A 648 16.97 -32.08 -4.81
N TYR A 649 16.93 -31.55 -3.58
CA TYR A 649 17.15 -32.36 -2.40
C TYR A 649 16.06 -33.44 -2.18
N LEU A 650 14.77 -33.14 -2.40
CA LEU A 650 13.72 -34.14 -2.28
C LEU A 650 13.98 -35.34 -3.21
N GLU A 651 14.48 -35.11 -4.40
CA GLU A 651 14.83 -36.18 -5.32
C GLU A 651 16.13 -36.89 -4.89
N TRP A 652 17.16 -36.13 -4.46
CA TRP A 652 18.43 -36.72 -3.98
C TRP A 652 18.22 -37.54 -2.72
N SER A 653 17.35 -37.13 -1.80
CA SER A 653 17.04 -37.91 -0.59
C SER A 653 16.50 -39.30 -0.89
N LYS A 654 15.80 -39.49 -2.03
CA LYS A 654 15.34 -40.81 -2.46
C LYS A 654 16.51 -41.74 -2.75
N VAL A 655 17.59 -41.21 -3.33
CA VAL A 655 18.84 -41.95 -3.57
C VAL A 655 19.55 -42.26 -2.27
N SER A 656 19.67 -41.28 -1.39
CA SER A 656 20.26 -41.43 -0.05
C SER A 656 19.56 -42.46 0.83
N LEU A 657 18.24 -42.65 0.64
CA LEU A 657 17.46 -43.65 1.36
C LEU A 657 17.47 -45.05 0.73
N MET A 658 18.05 -45.23 -0.46
CA MET A 658 18.17 -46.51 -1.09
C MET A 658 19.33 -47.31 -0.49
N ASN A 659 19.03 -48.50 0.09
CA ASN A 659 20.06 -49.40 0.66
C ASN A 659 20.98 -48.77 1.72
N CYS A 660 20.46 -47.79 2.49
CA CYS A 660 21.21 -47.12 3.55
C CYS A 660 21.11 -47.86 4.89
N SER A 661 22.06 -47.57 5.80
CA SER A 661 21.98 -48.04 7.18
C SER A 661 20.84 -47.31 7.94
N LEU A 662 20.31 -47.93 9.01
CA LEU A 662 19.31 -47.30 9.87
C LEU A 662 19.79 -45.95 10.43
N ARG A 663 21.06 -45.79 10.71
CA ARG A 663 21.64 -44.52 11.16
C ARG A 663 21.55 -43.46 10.03
N GLN A 664 21.93 -43.83 8.83
CA GLN A 664 21.87 -42.92 7.68
C GLN A 664 20.44 -42.52 7.32
N GLU A 665 19.51 -43.47 7.35
CA GLU A 665 18.08 -43.20 7.18
C GLU A 665 17.60 -42.15 8.20
N ARG A 666 17.94 -42.33 9.46
CA ARG A 666 17.57 -41.42 10.53
C ARG A 666 18.19 -40.02 10.37
N ILE A 667 19.40 -39.90 9.82
CA ILE A 667 20.04 -38.64 9.50
C ILE A 667 19.24 -37.92 8.40
N VAL A 668 18.99 -38.58 7.26
CA VAL A 668 18.25 -38.02 6.14
C VAL A 668 16.84 -37.57 6.58
N LYS A 669 16.12 -38.40 7.35
CA LYS A 669 14.81 -38.02 7.91
C LYS A 669 14.90 -36.80 8.84
N THR A 670 15.97 -36.70 9.64
CA THR A 670 16.18 -35.52 10.52
C THR A 670 16.50 -34.26 9.71
N VAL A 671 17.25 -34.39 8.62
CA VAL A 671 17.49 -33.23 7.71
C VAL A 671 16.19 -32.79 7.04
N LEU A 672 15.39 -33.73 6.51
CA LEU A 672 14.07 -33.42 5.93
C LEU A 672 13.16 -32.73 6.93
N TYR A 673 13.08 -33.24 8.17
CA TYR A 673 12.32 -32.65 9.27
C TYR A 673 12.79 -31.21 9.56
N THR A 674 14.11 -31.00 9.68
CA THR A 674 14.71 -29.70 10.01
C THR A 674 14.43 -28.68 8.91
N VAL A 675 14.66 -29.07 7.65
CA VAL A 675 14.42 -28.20 6.50
C VAL A 675 12.95 -27.80 6.41
N LEU A 676 12.03 -28.76 6.54
CA LEU A 676 10.59 -28.48 6.49
C LEU A 676 10.20 -27.54 7.63
N LYS A 677 10.60 -27.80 8.86
CA LYS A 677 10.29 -26.95 10.02
C LYS A 677 10.81 -25.53 9.85
N ASP A 678 12.05 -25.36 9.45
CA ASP A 678 12.66 -24.03 9.27
C ASP A 678 12.01 -23.24 8.11
N VAL A 679 11.62 -23.93 7.04
CA VAL A 679 10.86 -23.33 5.93
C VAL A 679 9.48 -22.86 6.40
N LEU A 680 8.75 -23.68 7.17
CA LEU A 680 7.46 -23.29 7.73
C LEU A 680 7.59 -22.05 8.64
N LEU A 681 8.62 -22.00 9.48
CA LEU A 681 8.87 -20.85 10.36
C LEU A 681 9.22 -19.57 9.59
N MET A 682 9.98 -19.66 8.48
CA MET A 682 10.24 -18.51 7.61
C MET A 682 9.02 -18.07 6.82
N LEU A 683 8.17 -19.01 6.41
CA LEU A 683 6.96 -18.74 5.63
C LEU A 683 5.78 -18.28 6.50
N PHE A 684 5.72 -18.66 7.77
CA PHE A 684 4.61 -18.39 8.69
C PHE A 684 4.19 -16.92 8.79
N PRO A 685 5.08 -15.93 8.77
CA PRO A 685 4.68 -14.53 8.71
C PRO A 685 3.84 -14.18 7.48
N PHE A 686 4.13 -14.79 6.33
CA PHE A 686 3.46 -14.56 5.05
C PHE A 686 2.18 -15.38 4.89
N CYS A 687 2.25 -16.68 5.18
CA CYS A 687 1.21 -17.68 4.94
C CYS A 687 0.91 -18.46 6.22
N PRO A 688 0.23 -17.83 7.20
CA PRO A 688 0.10 -18.40 8.53
C PRO A 688 -0.77 -19.65 8.59
N PHE A 689 -1.83 -19.72 7.79
CA PHE A 689 -2.81 -20.80 7.88
C PHE A 689 -2.26 -22.14 7.38
N ILE A 690 -1.67 -22.17 6.19
CA ILE A 690 -1.06 -23.39 5.66
C ILE A 690 0.12 -23.85 6.52
N CYS A 691 0.94 -22.91 7.01
CA CYS A 691 2.09 -23.27 7.85
C CYS A 691 1.65 -23.93 9.15
N GLU A 692 0.66 -23.36 9.84
CA GLU A 692 0.11 -23.94 11.07
C GLU A 692 -0.57 -25.28 10.79
N GLN A 693 -1.29 -25.40 9.67
CA GLN A 693 -1.94 -26.65 9.27
C GLN A 693 -0.91 -27.76 8.99
N ILE A 694 0.14 -27.48 8.23
CA ILE A 694 1.20 -28.45 7.97
C ILE A 694 1.92 -28.81 9.28
N TYR A 695 2.21 -27.82 10.12
CA TYR A 695 2.88 -28.02 11.40
C TYR A 695 2.12 -28.95 12.33
N SER A 696 0.79 -28.90 12.32
CA SER A 696 -0.06 -29.81 13.09
C SER A 696 0.04 -31.30 12.67
N PHE A 697 0.55 -31.57 11.48
CA PHE A 697 0.84 -32.95 11.00
C PHE A 697 2.28 -33.38 11.29
N MET A 698 3.16 -32.46 11.71
CA MET A 698 4.56 -32.84 11.98
C MET A 698 4.66 -33.67 13.26
N PRO A 699 5.49 -34.72 13.29
CA PRO A 699 5.73 -35.44 14.54
C PRO A 699 6.45 -34.53 15.54
N ASN A 700 6.20 -34.76 16.82
CA ASN A 700 6.86 -34.04 17.93
C ASN A 700 6.73 -32.51 17.84
N HIS A 701 5.59 -32.01 17.34
CA HIS A 701 5.29 -30.58 17.26
C HIS A 701 4.82 -30.02 18.62
N LYS A 702 5.01 -28.72 18.84
CA LYS A 702 4.40 -27.97 19.94
C LYS A 702 2.93 -27.64 19.59
N LYS A 703 2.26 -26.91 20.47
CA LYS A 703 0.84 -26.55 20.29
C LYS A 703 0.62 -25.64 19.06
N SER A 704 1.57 -24.75 18.78
CA SER A 704 1.52 -23.80 17.65
C SER A 704 2.94 -23.45 17.20
N LEU A 705 3.06 -22.96 15.96
CA LEU A 705 4.29 -22.32 15.47
C LEU A 705 4.68 -21.11 16.30
N PHE A 706 3.74 -20.41 16.95
CA PHE A 706 4.05 -19.33 17.89
C PHE A 706 4.87 -19.76 19.12
N ASP A 707 4.87 -21.04 19.47
CA ASP A 707 5.67 -21.60 20.56
C ASP A 707 7.10 -21.95 20.13
N GLU A 708 7.40 -21.82 18.85
CA GLU A 708 8.72 -22.01 18.26
C GLU A 708 9.51 -20.71 18.23
N SER A 709 10.79 -20.82 17.88
CA SER A 709 11.66 -19.68 17.63
C SER A 709 11.99 -19.57 16.15
N TYR A 710 12.16 -18.34 15.66
CA TYR A 710 12.63 -18.11 14.30
C TYR A 710 13.94 -18.82 14.01
N PRO A 711 14.13 -19.46 12.85
CA PRO A 711 15.32 -20.25 12.56
C PRO A 711 16.58 -19.39 12.56
N VAL A 712 17.66 -20.00 13.01
CA VAL A 712 19.00 -19.39 13.04
C VAL A 712 19.96 -20.25 12.24
N ALA A 713 20.66 -19.63 11.30
CA ALA A 713 21.66 -20.31 10.50
C ALA A 713 22.74 -20.95 11.39
N ASN A 714 22.98 -22.23 11.23
CA ASN A 714 24.03 -22.93 11.97
C ASN A 714 25.42 -22.46 11.51
N ARG A 715 26.46 -22.75 12.35
CA ARG A 715 27.86 -22.35 12.12
C ARG A 715 28.71 -23.47 11.54
N TRP A 716 28.10 -24.51 10.95
CA TRP A 716 28.84 -25.60 10.37
C TRP A 716 29.59 -25.17 9.11
N ARG A 717 30.78 -25.76 8.90
CA ARG A 717 31.56 -25.55 7.68
C ARG A 717 31.10 -26.54 6.61
N LEU A 718 30.17 -26.11 5.77
CA LEU A 718 29.50 -26.93 4.75
C LEU A 718 29.95 -26.60 3.31
N GLU A 719 30.94 -25.73 3.13
CA GLU A 719 31.34 -25.20 1.83
C GLU A 719 31.80 -26.33 0.87
N LYS A 720 32.48 -27.35 1.38
CA LYS A 720 32.92 -28.51 0.57
C LYS A 720 31.75 -29.37 0.11
N MET A 721 30.75 -29.57 0.97
CA MET A 721 29.55 -30.33 0.64
C MET A 721 28.66 -29.53 -0.34
N GLN A 722 28.57 -28.24 -0.13
CA GLN A 722 27.87 -27.31 -1.03
C GLN A 722 28.50 -27.34 -2.44
N ALA A 723 29.83 -27.23 -2.53
CA ALA A 723 30.55 -27.31 -3.79
C ALA A 723 30.31 -28.63 -4.54
N LYS A 724 30.29 -29.77 -3.80
CA LYS A 724 29.93 -31.06 -4.39
C LYS A 724 28.50 -31.10 -4.94
N GLY A 725 27.52 -30.56 -4.16
CA GLY A 725 26.13 -30.50 -4.63
C GLY A 725 25.97 -29.64 -5.88
N GLU A 726 26.63 -28.47 -5.93
CA GLU A 726 26.64 -27.63 -7.12
C GLU A 726 27.29 -28.35 -8.32
N THR A 727 28.36 -29.12 -8.08
CA THR A 727 28.98 -29.92 -9.13
C THR A 727 28.01 -30.97 -9.68
N LEU A 728 27.34 -31.70 -8.81
CA LEU A 728 26.31 -32.69 -9.23
C LEU A 728 25.20 -32.04 -10.04
N LYS A 729 24.70 -30.88 -9.59
CA LYS A 729 23.68 -30.09 -10.31
C LYS A 729 24.14 -29.72 -11.72
N GLN A 730 25.37 -29.22 -11.85
CA GLN A 730 25.96 -28.87 -13.15
C GLN A 730 26.06 -30.10 -14.08
N MET A 731 26.48 -31.24 -13.55
CA MET A 731 26.58 -32.48 -14.34
C MET A 731 25.22 -32.99 -14.79
N ILE A 732 24.22 -33.01 -13.90
CA ILE A 732 22.82 -33.38 -14.27
C ILE A 732 22.28 -32.44 -15.34
N THR A 733 22.52 -31.14 -15.22
CA THR A 733 22.11 -30.14 -16.20
C THR A 733 22.79 -30.37 -17.54
N TYR A 734 24.09 -30.66 -17.53
CA TYR A 734 24.86 -31.01 -18.74
C TYR A 734 24.29 -32.24 -19.44
N ILE A 735 23.97 -33.29 -18.68
CA ILE A 735 23.34 -34.51 -19.20
C ILE A 735 21.98 -34.21 -19.85
N ARG A 736 21.14 -33.40 -19.21
CA ARG A 736 19.82 -33.01 -19.74
C ARG A 736 19.96 -32.19 -21.02
N ASN A 737 20.89 -31.25 -21.07
CA ASN A 737 21.17 -30.46 -22.27
C ASN A 737 21.69 -31.35 -23.43
N PHE A 738 22.63 -32.25 -23.15
CA PHE A 738 23.12 -33.22 -24.11
C PHE A 738 21.99 -34.08 -24.71
N LYS A 739 21.08 -34.55 -23.84
CA LYS A 739 19.90 -35.32 -24.34
C LYS A 739 19.00 -34.46 -25.23
N SER A 740 18.74 -33.20 -24.80
CA SER A 740 17.91 -32.26 -25.60
C SER A 740 18.56 -31.96 -26.94
N GLU A 741 19.85 -31.68 -26.98
CA GLU A 741 20.63 -31.40 -28.18
C GLU A 741 20.65 -32.61 -29.14
N ASN A 742 20.71 -33.83 -28.58
CA ASN A 742 20.65 -35.09 -29.36
C ASN A 742 19.21 -35.61 -29.58
N LYS A 743 18.18 -34.80 -29.21
CA LYS A 743 16.74 -35.13 -29.37
C LYS A 743 16.32 -36.43 -28.69
N LEU A 744 16.97 -36.75 -27.60
CA LEU A 744 16.61 -37.87 -26.75
C LEU A 744 15.50 -37.42 -25.77
N ALA A 745 14.60 -38.35 -25.45
CA ALA A 745 13.67 -38.12 -24.33
C ALA A 745 14.41 -38.04 -23.01
N PRO A 746 13.91 -37.33 -22.01
CA PRO A 746 14.59 -37.21 -20.68
C PRO A 746 14.93 -38.56 -20.06
N ASN A 747 14.13 -39.59 -20.28
CA ASN A 747 14.29 -40.98 -19.75
C ASN A 747 15.03 -41.94 -20.69
N ASP A 748 15.46 -41.48 -21.86
CA ASP A 748 16.29 -42.33 -22.77
C ASP A 748 17.63 -42.62 -22.08
N LYS A 749 18.08 -43.86 -22.18
CA LYS A 749 19.33 -44.30 -21.61
C LYS A 749 20.52 -43.86 -22.44
N ILE A 750 21.58 -43.45 -21.74
CA ILE A 750 22.89 -43.08 -22.34
C ILE A 750 24.00 -43.80 -21.64
N ASP A 751 25.17 -43.91 -22.31
CA ASP A 751 26.42 -44.40 -21.71
C ASP A 751 27.33 -43.24 -21.33
N VAL A 752 28.13 -43.40 -20.27
CA VAL A 752 28.95 -42.33 -19.75
C VAL A 752 30.33 -42.90 -19.38
N ASP A 753 31.38 -42.27 -19.84
CA ASP A 753 32.73 -42.49 -19.37
C ASP A 753 33.11 -41.38 -18.40
N VAL A 754 33.74 -41.79 -17.29
CA VAL A 754 33.98 -40.90 -16.13
C VAL A 754 35.45 -40.99 -15.70
N LYS A 755 36.07 -39.83 -15.53
CA LYS A 755 37.39 -39.69 -14.93
C LYS A 755 37.34 -38.86 -13.67
N ALA A 756 37.59 -39.46 -12.53
CA ALA A 756 37.73 -38.81 -11.23
C ALA A 756 38.40 -39.72 -10.21
N LYS A 757 38.67 -39.19 -9.01
CA LYS A 757 39.08 -40.04 -7.88
C LYS A 757 38.00 -41.07 -7.58
N THR A 758 38.35 -42.32 -7.32
CA THR A 758 37.42 -43.43 -7.06
C THR A 758 36.36 -43.09 -6.01
N THR A 759 36.80 -42.47 -4.89
CA THR A 759 35.87 -42.03 -3.84
C THR A 759 34.81 -41.04 -4.31
N LEU A 760 35.14 -40.15 -5.23
CA LEU A 760 34.21 -39.16 -5.78
C LEU A 760 33.30 -39.84 -6.81
N ILE A 761 33.80 -40.83 -7.55
CA ILE A 761 33.00 -41.65 -8.47
C ILE A 761 31.93 -42.43 -7.69
N GLU A 762 32.29 -43.10 -6.63
CA GLU A 762 31.37 -43.86 -5.79
C GLU A 762 30.31 -42.96 -5.16
N GLU A 763 30.68 -41.75 -4.75
CA GLU A 763 29.77 -40.79 -4.14
C GLU A 763 28.71 -40.24 -5.12
N PHE A 764 29.10 -39.95 -6.36
CA PHE A 764 28.21 -39.35 -7.36
C PHE A 764 27.44 -40.33 -8.24
N ARG A 765 28.01 -41.53 -8.46
CA ARG A 765 27.44 -42.57 -9.34
C ARG A 765 25.96 -42.83 -9.10
N PRO A 766 25.45 -43.05 -7.87
CA PRO A 766 24.02 -43.36 -7.66
C PRO A 766 23.09 -42.24 -8.15
N TYR A 767 23.49 -40.98 -7.98
CA TYR A 767 22.74 -39.81 -8.41
C TYR A 767 22.78 -39.65 -9.93
N LEU A 768 23.96 -39.73 -10.53
CA LEU A 768 24.15 -39.60 -11.98
C LEU A 768 23.38 -40.70 -12.72
N VAL A 769 23.52 -41.99 -12.28
CA VAL A 769 22.78 -43.11 -12.87
C VAL A 769 21.27 -42.86 -12.82
N ARG A 770 20.74 -42.44 -11.67
CA ARG A 770 19.28 -42.21 -11.51
C ARG A 770 18.78 -41.03 -12.33
N PHE A 771 19.44 -39.86 -12.21
CA PHE A 771 18.92 -38.62 -12.80
C PHE A 771 19.43 -38.38 -14.22
N GLY A 772 20.54 -39.02 -14.60
CA GLY A 772 21.07 -39.07 -15.95
C GLY A 772 20.44 -40.16 -16.80
N PHE A 773 19.71 -41.13 -16.19
CA PHE A 773 19.29 -42.38 -16.87
C PHE A 773 20.47 -43.03 -17.57
N ILE A 774 21.57 -43.21 -16.83
CA ILE A 774 22.79 -43.81 -17.37
C ILE A 774 22.66 -45.33 -17.29
N GLU A 775 22.92 -46.00 -18.39
CA GLU A 775 22.94 -47.48 -18.51
C GLU A 775 24.29 -48.04 -18.18
N ASN A 776 25.34 -47.60 -18.90
CA ASN A 776 26.71 -48.00 -18.65
C ASN A 776 27.50 -46.80 -18.05
N PHE A 777 28.08 -47.02 -16.90
CA PHE A 777 28.89 -46.04 -16.19
C PHE A 777 30.32 -46.58 -16.09
N ASN A 778 31.22 -46.10 -16.94
CA ASN A 778 32.58 -46.66 -17.08
C ASN A 778 33.60 -45.69 -16.47
N ALA A 779 34.44 -46.18 -15.55
CA ALA A 779 35.55 -45.39 -15.06
C ALA A 779 36.74 -45.54 -16.06
N VAL A 780 37.36 -44.41 -16.42
CA VAL A 780 38.51 -44.35 -17.32
C VAL A 780 39.68 -43.63 -16.63
N ASP A 781 40.90 -44.05 -16.96
CA ASP A 781 42.12 -43.56 -16.33
C ASP A 781 42.71 -42.35 -17.09
N GLU A 782 42.42 -42.21 -18.37
CA GLU A 782 42.96 -41.16 -19.22
C GLU A 782 41.87 -40.14 -19.64
N ASP A 783 42.29 -38.93 -20.06
CA ASP A 783 41.40 -37.93 -20.59
C ASP A 783 40.98 -38.32 -22.02
N GLU A 784 39.69 -38.52 -22.24
CA GLU A 784 39.16 -38.77 -23.58
C GLU A 784 38.84 -37.44 -24.30
N PRO A 785 39.00 -37.40 -25.63
CA PRO A 785 38.58 -36.25 -26.43
C PRO A 785 37.11 -35.89 -26.17
N ASN A 786 36.82 -34.57 -26.03
CA ASN A 786 35.50 -34.03 -25.72
C ASN A 786 34.96 -34.34 -24.32
N MET A 787 35.78 -34.88 -23.41
CA MET A 787 35.41 -34.99 -21.99
C MET A 787 35.27 -33.61 -21.35
N ARG A 788 34.18 -33.35 -20.67
CA ARG A 788 33.94 -32.10 -19.95
C ARG A 788 34.20 -32.26 -18.46
N PHE A 789 34.96 -31.34 -17.89
CA PHE A 789 35.38 -31.38 -16.48
C PHE A 789 34.51 -30.47 -15.59
N PHE A 790 34.15 -30.98 -14.41
CA PHE A 790 33.38 -30.32 -13.35
C PHE A 790 34.12 -30.53 -12.03
N ASN A 791 34.85 -29.53 -11.55
CA ASN A 791 35.61 -29.61 -10.28
C ASN A 791 36.41 -30.92 -10.10
N GLY A 792 37.17 -31.34 -11.12
CA GLY A 792 37.98 -32.58 -11.09
C GLY A 792 37.21 -33.87 -11.41
N PHE A 793 35.96 -33.77 -11.87
CA PHE A 793 35.16 -34.88 -12.36
C PHE A 793 34.95 -34.72 -13.88
N GLY A 794 35.61 -35.54 -14.67
CA GLY A 794 35.49 -35.60 -16.11
C GLY A 794 34.28 -36.43 -16.52
N LEU A 795 33.52 -35.97 -17.50
CA LEU A 795 32.29 -36.62 -17.97
C LEU A 795 32.26 -36.60 -19.51
N LEU A 796 32.24 -37.75 -20.15
CA LEU A 796 32.02 -37.93 -21.56
C LEU A 796 30.68 -38.67 -21.80
N LEU A 797 29.73 -38.03 -22.46
CA LEU A 797 28.41 -38.58 -22.71
C LEU A 797 28.37 -39.24 -24.12
N LYS A 798 27.85 -40.46 -24.15
CA LYS A 798 27.76 -41.26 -25.39
C LYS A 798 26.33 -41.64 -25.66
N VAL A 799 25.84 -41.37 -26.89
CA VAL A 799 24.52 -41.82 -27.34
C VAL A 799 24.61 -43.29 -27.76
N LYS A 800 23.71 -44.09 -27.19
CA LYS A 800 23.63 -45.51 -27.58
C LYS A 800 23.02 -45.66 -28.95
N ASP A 801 23.76 -46.18 -29.88
CA ASP A 801 23.33 -46.39 -31.25
C ASP A 801 22.40 -47.61 -31.36
N THR A 802 21.15 -47.47 -30.89
CA THR A 802 20.16 -48.54 -30.96
C THR A 802 19.43 -48.52 -32.31
N GLU A 803 19.05 -49.69 -32.82
CA GLU A 803 18.23 -49.80 -34.09
C GLU A 803 16.95 -48.94 -34.00
N ALA A 804 16.33 -48.88 -32.83
CA ALA A 804 15.17 -47.99 -32.58
C ALA A 804 15.49 -46.51 -32.73
N LEU A 805 16.70 -46.07 -32.35
CA LEU A 805 17.17 -44.68 -32.49
C LEU A 805 17.53 -44.36 -33.94
N LYS A 806 18.17 -45.33 -34.65
CA LYS A 806 18.43 -45.21 -36.07
C LYS A 806 17.14 -45.09 -36.86
N GLU A 807 16.15 -45.90 -36.57
CA GLU A 807 14.85 -45.83 -37.21
C GLU A 807 14.11 -44.51 -36.90
N LYS A 808 14.11 -44.04 -35.66
CA LYS A 808 13.58 -42.71 -35.27
C LYS A 808 14.29 -41.57 -36.00
N ARG A 809 15.63 -41.61 -36.09
CA ARG A 809 16.43 -40.62 -36.86
C ARG A 809 16.04 -40.65 -38.34
N LYS A 810 15.91 -41.84 -38.95
CA LYS A 810 15.45 -41.99 -40.31
C LYS A 810 14.06 -41.43 -40.54
N GLN A 811 13.10 -41.74 -39.70
CA GLN A 811 11.74 -41.21 -39.77
C GLN A 811 11.74 -39.68 -39.60
N ARG A 812 12.56 -39.12 -38.70
CA ARG A 812 12.64 -37.67 -38.53
C ARG A 812 13.29 -36.98 -39.73
N VAL A 813 14.33 -37.54 -40.31
CA VAL A 813 14.94 -37.06 -41.56
C VAL A 813 13.92 -37.04 -42.69
N GLU A 814 13.13 -38.10 -42.86
CA GLU A 814 12.04 -38.12 -43.85
C GLU A 814 10.94 -37.10 -43.58
N ALA A 815 10.57 -36.93 -42.32
CA ALA A 815 9.60 -35.91 -41.92
C ALA A 815 10.12 -34.50 -42.20
N LEU A 816 11.38 -34.21 -41.85
CA LEU A 816 12.02 -32.90 -42.12
C LEU A 816 12.09 -32.61 -43.62
N LYS A 817 12.46 -33.61 -44.45
CA LYS A 817 12.45 -33.45 -45.91
C LYS A 817 11.07 -33.09 -46.45
N LYS A 818 10.00 -33.74 -45.98
CA LYS A 818 8.62 -33.41 -46.33
C LYS A 818 8.19 -32.03 -45.88
N GLU A 819 8.56 -31.64 -44.64
CA GLU A 819 8.24 -30.29 -44.12
C GLU A 819 8.98 -29.18 -44.87
N ILE A 820 10.27 -29.40 -45.25
CA ILE A 820 11.06 -28.47 -46.06
C ILE A 820 10.42 -28.31 -47.41
N GLU A 821 10.12 -29.40 -48.10
CA GLU A 821 9.46 -29.40 -49.42
C GLU A 821 8.13 -28.67 -49.42
N ARG A 822 7.32 -28.89 -48.35
CA ARG A 822 6.08 -28.19 -48.17
C ARG A 822 6.28 -26.67 -47.96
N SER A 823 7.20 -26.26 -47.09
CA SER A 823 7.50 -24.86 -46.86
C SER A 823 8.10 -24.16 -48.09
N GLU A 824 8.97 -24.83 -48.84
CA GLU A 824 9.49 -24.32 -50.09
C GLU A 824 8.40 -24.15 -51.15
N LYS A 825 7.47 -25.11 -51.29
CA LYS A 825 6.34 -25.01 -52.18
C LYS A 825 5.39 -23.90 -51.81
N MET A 826 5.15 -23.68 -50.50
CA MET A 826 4.34 -22.55 -50.03
C MET A 826 5.02 -21.20 -50.29
N LEU A 827 6.30 -21.08 -50.05
CA LEU A 827 7.07 -19.84 -50.22
C LEU A 827 7.40 -19.53 -51.70
N SER A 828 7.35 -20.55 -52.60
CA SER A 828 7.47 -20.33 -54.03
C SER A 828 6.15 -19.94 -54.71
N ASN A 829 5.02 -20.02 -54.01
CA ASN A 829 3.73 -19.61 -54.56
C ASN A 829 3.58 -18.06 -54.45
N PRO A 830 3.55 -17.31 -55.58
CA PRO A 830 3.44 -15.85 -55.54
C PRO A 830 2.18 -15.35 -54.85
N ASN A 831 1.08 -16.09 -54.98
CA ASN A 831 -0.20 -15.72 -54.35
C ASN A 831 -0.14 -15.82 -52.83
N PHE A 832 0.59 -16.78 -52.27
CA PHE A 832 0.80 -16.89 -50.83
C PHE A 832 1.68 -15.74 -50.32
N VAL A 833 2.82 -15.50 -50.98
CA VAL A 833 3.78 -14.48 -50.53
C VAL A 833 3.23 -13.05 -50.63
N GLN A 834 2.37 -12.78 -51.62
CA GLN A 834 1.80 -11.44 -51.86
C GLN A 834 0.49 -11.19 -51.09
N ARG A 835 -0.31 -12.20 -50.78
CA ARG A 835 -1.64 -12.04 -50.17
C ARG A 835 -1.76 -12.51 -48.75
N ALA A 836 -0.84 -13.31 -48.23
CA ALA A 836 -0.82 -13.73 -46.85
C ALA A 836 -0.29 -12.59 -45.93
N ASN A 837 -0.71 -12.62 -44.67
CA ASN A 837 -0.20 -11.67 -43.68
C ASN A 837 1.34 -11.76 -43.60
N PRO A 838 2.08 -10.65 -43.71
CA PRO A 838 3.55 -10.64 -43.66
C PRO A 838 4.17 -11.41 -42.50
N THR A 839 3.51 -11.41 -41.32
CA THR A 839 3.97 -12.19 -40.13
C THR A 839 3.88 -13.70 -40.36
N VAL A 840 2.93 -14.17 -41.12
CA VAL A 840 2.78 -15.60 -41.46
C VAL A 840 3.87 -16.04 -42.45
N VAL A 841 4.16 -15.20 -43.45
CA VAL A 841 5.22 -15.46 -44.44
C VAL A 841 6.59 -15.46 -43.73
N MET A 842 6.83 -14.51 -42.81
CA MET A 842 8.08 -14.44 -42.05
C MET A 842 8.26 -15.69 -41.17
N ARG A 843 7.21 -16.11 -40.47
CA ARG A 843 7.21 -17.31 -39.63
C ARG A 843 7.47 -18.59 -40.43
N GLU A 844 6.96 -18.70 -41.67
CA GLU A 844 7.20 -19.85 -42.54
C GLU A 844 8.63 -19.86 -43.09
N ARG A 845 9.23 -18.70 -43.35
CA ARG A 845 10.67 -18.59 -43.72
C ARG A 845 11.57 -18.98 -42.55
N GLU A 846 11.27 -18.56 -41.34
CA GLU A 846 12.02 -18.96 -40.14
C GLU A 846 11.90 -20.47 -39.90
N LYS A 847 10.71 -21.04 -40.07
CA LYS A 847 10.48 -22.47 -39.96
C LYS A 847 11.28 -23.25 -41.02
N LEU A 848 11.30 -22.80 -42.27
CA LEU A 848 12.08 -23.40 -43.35
C LEU A 848 13.58 -23.38 -43.03
N LYS A 849 14.08 -22.24 -42.54
CA LYS A 849 15.48 -22.10 -42.13
C LYS A 849 15.84 -23.07 -40.99
N SER A 850 15.02 -23.09 -39.94
CA SER A 850 15.20 -23.99 -38.78
C SER A 850 15.20 -25.47 -39.19
N ASN A 851 14.25 -25.88 -40.05
CA ASN A 851 14.15 -27.26 -40.53
C ASN A 851 15.36 -27.67 -41.41
N LYS A 852 15.88 -26.74 -42.20
CA LYS A 852 17.13 -26.99 -43.00
C LYS A 852 18.35 -27.14 -42.09
N GLU A 853 18.48 -26.27 -41.10
CA GLU A 853 19.56 -26.36 -40.10
C GLU A 853 19.45 -27.66 -39.29
N GLU A 854 18.23 -28.08 -38.96
CA GLU A 854 17.99 -29.34 -38.27
C GLU A 854 18.36 -30.56 -39.16
N LEU A 855 17.95 -30.56 -40.43
CA LEU A 855 18.25 -31.62 -41.36
C LEU A 855 19.78 -31.75 -41.58
N ALA A 856 20.49 -30.61 -41.69
CA ALA A 856 21.95 -30.62 -41.85
C ALA A 856 22.66 -31.32 -40.67
N LYS A 857 22.15 -31.12 -39.45
CA LYS A 857 22.68 -31.77 -38.22
C LYS A 857 22.47 -33.30 -38.22
N TYR A 858 21.48 -33.81 -38.91
CA TYR A 858 21.25 -35.24 -39.02
C TYR A 858 22.04 -35.91 -40.17
N LEU A 859 22.49 -35.11 -41.14
CA LEU A 859 23.25 -35.59 -42.28
C LEU A 859 24.78 -35.42 -42.11
N ALA A 860 25.19 -34.53 -41.19
CA ALA A 860 26.59 -34.43 -40.75
C ALA A 860 26.92 -35.52 -39.73
#